data_069eacc3681c3a19c2cc5ee17f38faf6
#
_entry.id   069eacc3681c3a19c2cc5ee17f38faf6
#
_cell.length_a   1.000
_cell.length_b   1.000
_cell.length_c   1.000
_cell.angle_alpha   90.00
_cell.angle_beta   90.00
_cell.angle_gamma   90.00
#
_symmetry.space_group_name_H-M   'P 1'
#
loop_
_entity.id
_entity.type
_entity.pdbx_description
1 polymer ?
#
loop_
_entity_poly.entity_id
_entity_poly.type
_entity_poly.pdbx_seq_one_letter_code
_entity_poly.pdbx_strand_id
1 'polypeptide(L)'
;MAVGELLLSAVFQMLVPAGCFGCFKIQNTVNFNGKMRSSIKDITGRFDRLCNQRIHLGLQLTPGGTSSTTTAQRRTPTSSVSIERAVFGRQQDKAKMLEMVLTDTSSDHSNLAVIPIVGMAGVGKTTLAREVYNDRAIEDSKFDVKAWVCVSDDFDVLNISRALLESITFASCDLKALNEVQVQIKRAVDGKKLLLVLDDVWNEDYCLWEDLKAPFLAAAPNSKIIVTTRHAHVASTMEPIQQYNLQCLSDEDCWSLFMMHAFVGQDITAQQISDLFREKVVGKCGGLPLAAKTLGGLLRSKRHDEWDEILNSNILDLPQQNGILSVLRLSYHYLPSQLKRCFAYCAIFPKDYEFGQNELVFLWIAEGVIQQYSENNKQPEKWGRECFRGLVSRSIFQQSCVDSSKFVMHDLVHDLTQLVSGDTIFRLEEVNKPSRRFERVRHYSYNQGWCDGKNKFEVIGNAQLAQLRTFLQISTIGATTYITNMFLSELLPKFKKLRVLSLKGYYITQLPISFDTMRSLRYLNLEGSSIKSLPESTSLLLNLQILILRDCYCLIKLPSKMGNLLQLRHLDIKGANSLKGMPPGMKELKCLQTLSNFIVGKGKVSTLTDLKNLNFLGGELCISGLENVDRTWEASEAMLCEKQNLEALSLQWGSQFDNSRNKDGEELVLGMLKPCTNIKKLAIEGYGGKKFPSWIGDTSFFSKMEVLKLENCENCTSLPSLGLLSSLKHLTIKGLMKLKSMGAEVYGEDCSKPFQSLEILCFENLPEWEYWDTKLEENGIVAGFSSLRELSMVTQFSKCKAAGTY
;
A
#
# COMPACT_ATOMS: atom_id res chain seq x y z
N MET A 1 -19.09 16.32 22.68
CA MET A 1 -20.15 15.44 22.17
C MET A 1 -19.64 14.09 21.66
N ALA A 2 -18.57 14.01 20.89
CA ALA A 2 -18.07 12.73 20.37
C ALA A 2 -17.55 11.75 21.45
N VAL A 3 -17.01 12.22 22.56
CA VAL A 3 -16.62 11.39 23.72
C VAL A 3 -17.85 10.87 24.46
N GLY A 4 -18.95 11.64 24.44
CA GLY A 4 -20.24 11.22 25.01
C GLY A 4 -20.90 10.09 24.19
N GLU A 5 -20.78 10.08 22.87
CA GLU A 5 -21.36 9.02 22.04
C GLU A 5 -20.58 7.69 22.14
N LEU A 6 -19.26 7.74 22.32
CA LEU A 6 -18.44 6.54 22.60
C LEU A 6 -18.72 5.97 24.01
N LEU A 7 -18.94 6.83 25.00
CA LEU A 7 -19.37 6.45 26.34
C LEU A 7 -20.81 5.93 26.35
N LEU A 8 -21.72 6.52 25.57
CA LEU A 8 -23.09 6.02 25.39
C LEU A 8 -23.12 4.62 24.76
N SER A 9 -22.29 4.36 23.76
CA SER A 9 -22.20 3.02 23.16
C SER A 9 -21.62 1.98 24.12
N ALA A 10 -20.62 2.34 24.94
CA ALA A 10 -20.04 1.45 25.96
C ALA A 10 -20.98 1.21 27.13
N VAL A 11 -21.71 2.24 27.59
CA VAL A 11 -22.70 2.15 28.68
C VAL A 11 -23.95 1.39 28.22
N PHE A 12 -24.37 1.54 26.97
CA PHE A 12 -25.49 0.75 26.40
C PHE A 12 -25.14 -0.75 26.30
N GLN A 13 -23.89 -1.10 26.02
CA GLN A 13 -23.44 -2.50 26.02
C GLN A 13 -23.28 -3.11 27.43
N MET A 14 -23.14 -2.30 28.46
CA MET A 14 -23.02 -2.75 29.86
C MET A 14 -24.35 -2.86 30.57
N LEU A 15 -25.41 -2.17 30.15
CA LEU A 15 -26.66 -2.06 30.84
C LEU A 15 -27.83 -2.89 30.27
N VAL A 16 -27.61 -3.63 29.18
CA VAL A 16 -28.64 -4.53 28.64
C VAL A 16 -28.20 -5.98 28.77
N PRO A 17 -28.69 -6.75 29.74
CA PRO A 17 -28.60 -8.21 29.70
C PRO A 17 -29.35 -8.73 28.49
N ALA A 18 -28.75 -9.65 27.75
CA ALA A 18 -29.39 -10.34 26.65
C ALA A 18 -30.64 -11.11 27.14
N GLY A 19 -31.79 -10.60 26.83
CA GLY A 19 -33.02 -11.37 27.05
C GLY A 19 -34.24 -10.58 27.49
N CYS A 20 -34.62 -9.46 26.87
CA CYS A 20 -35.98 -8.92 27.01
C CYS A 20 -36.26 -7.90 25.89
N PHE A 21 -36.62 -8.38 24.71
CA PHE A 21 -37.36 -7.58 23.75
C PHE A 21 -38.86 -7.97 23.88
N GLY A 22 -39.58 -7.19 24.65
CA GLY A 22 -41.02 -7.29 24.73
C GLY A 22 -41.53 -6.43 25.86
N CYS A 23 -42.29 -5.37 25.59
CA CYS A 23 -43.01 -4.50 26.51
C CYS A 23 -42.22 -3.34 27.15
N PHE A 24 -42.04 -2.24 26.43
CA PHE A 24 -42.09 -0.91 27.07
C PHE A 24 -42.97 0.04 26.25
N LYS A 25 -44.18 0.26 26.74
CA LYS A 25 -45.04 1.37 26.33
C LYS A 25 -44.43 2.69 26.77
N ILE A 26 -44.42 3.62 25.84
CA ILE A 26 -43.98 5.01 25.96
C ILE A 26 -44.85 5.73 27.01
N GLN A 27 -44.32 5.88 28.24
CA GLN A 27 -44.80 6.90 29.20
C GLN A 27 -43.73 7.05 30.29
N ASN A 28 -42.77 7.99 30.11
CA ASN A 28 -41.88 8.63 31.09
C ASN A 28 -40.53 9.06 30.49
N THR A 29 -40.54 9.61 29.31
CA THR A 29 -39.32 10.08 28.62
C THR A 29 -38.63 11.30 29.25
N VAL A 30 -39.37 12.11 30.02
CA VAL A 30 -38.84 13.37 30.58
C VAL A 30 -37.98 13.13 31.83
N ASN A 31 -38.38 12.21 32.72
CA ASN A 31 -37.62 11.92 33.95
C ASN A 31 -36.35 11.05 33.71
N PHE A 32 -36.34 10.22 32.68
CA PHE A 32 -35.20 9.41 32.30
C PHE A 32 -34.06 10.28 31.74
N ASN A 33 -34.42 11.24 30.87
CA ASN A 33 -33.44 12.20 30.31
C ASN A 33 -32.79 13.12 31.37
N GLY A 34 -33.51 13.49 32.43
CA GLY A 34 -32.99 14.28 33.53
C GLY A 34 -31.93 13.52 34.36
N LYS A 35 -32.21 12.28 34.73
CA LYS A 35 -31.24 11.42 35.46
C LYS A 35 -30.02 11.06 34.61
N MET A 36 -30.23 10.79 33.33
CA MET A 36 -29.15 10.49 32.40
C MET A 36 -28.22 11.69 32.17
N ARG A 37 -28.76 12.90 32.01
CA ARG A 37 -27.96 14.14 31.96
C ARG A 37 -27.16 14.40 33.22
N SER A 38 -27.73 14.14 34.39
CA SER A 38 -27.07 14.27 35.69
C SER A 38 -25.90 13.28 35.83
N SER A 39 -26.12 12.01 35.42
CA SER A 39 -25.08 10.97 35.46
C SER A 39 -23.95 11.22 34.46
N ILE A 40 -24.27 11.72 33.25
CA ILE A 40 -23.28 12.11 32.26
C ILE A 40 -22.43 13.30 32.79
N LYS A 41 -23.06 14.28 33.42
CA LYS A 41 -22.36 15.43 34.00
C LYS A 41 -21.42 15.01 35.15
N ASP A 42 -21.84 14.05 35.97
CA ASP A 42 -21.02 13.51 37.08
C ASP A 42 -19.83 12.70 36.54
N ILE A 43 -20.03 11.87 35.49
CA ILE A 43 -18.97 11.10 34.82
C ILE A 43 -17.98 12.05 34.13
N THR A 44 -18.45 13.10 33.45
CA THR A 44 -17.59 14.10 32.83
C THR A 44 -16.75 14.84 33.87
N GLY A 45 -17.37 15.24 34.99
CA GLY A 45 -16.67 15.90 36.10
C GLY A 45 -15.69 14.98 36.84
N ARG A 46 -15.89 13.66 36.84
CA ARG A 46 -14.92 12.68 37.37
C ARG A 46 -13.75 12.48 36.38
N PHE A 47 -14.03 12.52 35.11
CA PHE A 47 -13.03 12.42 34.05
C PHE A 47 -12.12 13.64 34.03
N ASP A 48 -12.67 14.85 34.16
CA ASP A 48 -11.92 16.09 34.23
C ASP A 48 -11.02 16.12 35.52
N ARG A 49 -11.52 15.60 36.66
CA ARG A 49 -10.72 15.48 37.89
C ARG A 49 -9.56 14.48 37.69
N LEU A 50 -9.76 13.35 37.01
CA LEU A 50 -8.71 12.39 36.69
C LEU A 50 -7.67 12.96 35.72
N CYS A 51 -8.10 13.73 34.72
CA CYS A 51 -7.20 14.42 33.81
C CYS A 51 -6.35 15.47 34.55
N ASN A 52 -6.97 16.25 35.48
CA ASN A 52 -6.27 17.25 36.29
C ASN A 52 -5.33 16.60 37.31
N GLN A 53 -5.69 15.47 37.91
CA GLN A 53 -4.80 14.72 38.79
C GLN A 53 -3.57 14.15 38.05
N ARG A 54 -3.71 13.75 36.79
CA ARG A 54 -2.59 13.33 35.95
C ARG A 54 -1.60 14.47 35.67
N ILE A 55 -2.10 15.70 35.52
CA ILE A 55 -1.28 16.93 35.39
C ILE A 55 -0.57 17.28 36.70
N HIS A 56 -1.25 17.17 37.84
CA HIS A 56 -0.67 17.46 39.15
C HIS A 56 0.35 16.41 39.64
N LEU A 57 0.28 15.19 39.18
CA LEU A 57 1.20 14.09 39.53
C LEU A 57 2.51 14.07 38.75
N GLY A 58 2.73 15.02 37.82
CA GLY A 58 4.03 15.24 37.20
C GLY A 58 4.58 14.01 36.46
N LEU A 59 3.73 13.13 35.93
CA LEU A 59 4.16 11.94 35.22
C LEU A 59 4.80 12.33 33.86
N GLN A 60 6.08 12.69 33.93
CA GLN A 60 6.95 12.86 32.80
C GLN A 60 7.48 11.50 32.34
N LEU A 61 7.52 11.31 31.03
CA LEU A 61 8.21 10.20 30.41
C LEU A 61 9.73 10.42 30.55
N THR A 62 10.39 9.60 31.37
CA THR A 62 11.85 9.53 31.40
C THR A 62 12.36 8.54 30.34
N PRO A 63 13.38 8.91 29.56
CA PRO A 63 14.06 7.98 28.66
C PRO A 63 15.12 7.20 29.47
N GLY A 64 15.04 5.89 29.48
CA GLY A 64 16.06 5.02 30.03
C GLY A 64 16.41 3.91 29.06
N GLY A 65 17.63 3.95 28.53
CA GLY A 65 18.17 2.95 27.66
C GLY A 65 18.63 1.70 28.39
N THR A 66 18.57 0.58 27.73
CA THR A 66 19.64 -0.44 27.63
C THR A 66 19.27 -1.48 26.59
N SER A 67 20.26 -1.86 25.86
CA SER A 67 20.31 -2.77 24.71
C SER A 67 19.82 -4.18 25.01
N SER A 68 18.94 -4.70 24.14
CA SER A 68 18.84 -6.13 23.85
C SER A 68 18.46 -6.33 22.39
N THR A 69 19.20 -7.17 21.71
CA THR A 69 19.13 -7.56 20.30
C THR A 69 17.70 -7.90 19.87
N THR A 70 17.06 -6.98 19.18
CA THR A 70 15.81 -7.19 18.46
C THR A 70 16.02 -6.88 16.98
N THR A 71 15.63 -7.79 16.14
CA THR A 71 15.63 -7.72 14.67
C THR A 71 15.02 -6.40 14.19
N ALA A 72 15.85 -5.59 13.54
CA ALA A 72 15.53 -4.26 13.05
C ALA A 72 14.35 -4.27 12.07
N GLN A 73 13.37 -3.41 12.35
CA GLN A 73 12.37 -2.98 11.39
C GLN A 73 13.05 -2.22 10.25
N ARG A 74 12.78 -2.61 9.00
CA ARG A 74 13.03 -1.70 7.88
C ARG A 74 11.97 -0.60 7.92
N ARG A 75 12.38 0.63 8.27
CA ARG A 75 11.60 1.83 7.96
C ARG A 75 11.46 1.92 6.45
N THR A 76 10.35 2.52 6.02
CA THR A 76 10.22 2.96 4.65
C THR A 76 11.32 3.95 4.36
N PRO A 77 12.21 3.69 3.40
CA PRO A 77 13.26 4.63 3.07
C PRO A 77 12.62 5.93 2.58
N THR A 78 12.96 7.06 3.21
CA THR A 78 12.72 8.34 2.59
C THR A 78 13.53 8.37 1.29
N SER A 79 12.90 8.82 0.22
CA SER A 79 13.52 8.83 -1.11
C SER A 79 14.11 10.20 -1.42
N SER A 80 15.17 10.22 -2.20
CA SER A 80 15.69 11.44 -2.82
C SER A 80 14.75 12.07 -3.85
N VAL A 81 13.71 11.33 -4.30
CA VAL A 81 12.74 11.80 -5.30
C VAL A 81 11.79 12.82 -4.67
N SER A 82 11.66 14.01 -5.28
CA SER A 82 10.74 15.05 -4.83
C SER A 82 9.33 14.80 -5.40
N ILE A 83 8.33 14.78 -4.51
CA ILE A 83 6.90 14.73 -4.88
C ILE A 83 6.29 16.13 -4.81
N GLU A 84 6.95 17.07 -4.15
CA GLU A 84 6.41 18.40 -3.90
C GLU A 84 6.49 19.25 -5.16
N ARG A 85 5.36 19.89 -5.52
CA ARG A 85 5.26 20.80 -6.68
C ARG A 85 6.04 22.10 -6.50
N ALA A 86 6.19 22.58 -5.25
CA ALA A 86 6.93 23.76 -4.89
C ALA A 86 7.39 23.68 -3.42
N VAL A 87 8.60 24.16 -3.14
CA VAL A 87 9.16 24.31 -1.79
C VAL A 87 9.22 25.81 -1.48
N PHE A 88 8.58 26.23 -0.39
CA PHE A 88 8.48 27.63 0.04
C PHE A 88 9.52 27.95 1.12
N GLY A 89 10.10 29.15 1.05
CA GLY A 89 10.90 29.76 2.11
C GLY A 89 12.23 29.05 2.44
N ARG A 90 12.72 28.18 1.55
CA ARG A 90 13.95 27.40 1.80
C ARG A 90 15.13 27.74 0.89
N GLN A 91 15.01 28.80 0.09
CA GLN A 91 16.06 29.20 -0.87
C GLN A 91 17.36 29.58 -0.16
N GLN A 92 17.27 30.35 0.95
CA GLN A 92 18.44 30.74 1.74
C GLN A 92 19.05 29.55 2.49
N ASP A 93 18.21 28.69 3.10
CA ASP A 93 18.66 27.46 3.76
C ASP A 93 19.38 26.55 2.78
N LYS A 94 18.80 26.38 1.57
CA LYS A 94 19.38 25.60 0.49
C LYS A 94 20.74 26.16 0.03
N ALA A 95 20.83 27.48 -0.18
CA ALA A 95 22.08 28.11 -0.60
C ALA A 95 23.19 27.91 0.44
N LYS A 96 22.89 28.12 1.73
CA LYS A 96 23.87 27.87 2.81
C LYS A 96 24.28 26.40 2.89
N MET A 97 23.33 25.47 2.77
CA MET A 97 23.64 24.04 2.76
C MET A 97 24.50 23.66 1.57
N LEU A 98 24.23 24.21 0.37
CA LEU A 98 25.06 23.99 -0.81
C LEU A 98 26.48 24.54 -0.59
N GLU A 99 26.62 25.73 -0.02
CA GLU A 99 27.93 26.29 0.37
C GLU A 99 28.67 25.32 1.30
N MET A 100 28.04 24.81 2.37
CA MET A 100 28.67 23.88 3.32
C MET A 100 29.08 22.56 2.65
N VAL A 101 28.26 22.03 1.71
CA VAL A 101 28.55 20.78 1.01
C VAL A 101 29.65 20.94 -0.04
N LEU A 102 29.69 22.07 -0.73
CA LEU A 102 30.63 22.32 -1.84
C LEU A 102 31.96 22.91 -1.39
N THR A 103 32.03 23.53 -0.19
CA THR A 103 33.25 24.10 0.32
C THR A 103 34.27 22.99 0.63
N ASP A 104 35.50 23.17 0.10
CA ASP A 104 36.61 22.29 0.38
C ASP A 104 37.14 22.49 1.80
N THR A 105 37.14 21.41 2.57
CA THR A 105 37.67 21.40 3.95
C THR A 105 39.16 21.10 3.91
N SER A 106 39.97 22.14 3.71
CA SER A 106 41.43 22.02 3.48
C SER A 106 42.30 21.98 4.74
N SER A 107 41.72 21.87 5.95
CA SER A 107 42.51 22.07 7.18
C SER A 107 42.50 20.95 8.23
N ASP A 108 41.76 19.87 8.06
CA ASP A 108 41.75 18.75 9.00
C ASP A 108 41.97 17.39 8.35
N HIS A 109 42.70 16.51 9.05
CA HIS A 109 43.17 15.20 8.61
C HIS A 109 42.06 14.17 8.26
N SER A 110 40.76 14.57 8.17
CA SER A 110 39.69 13.67 7.82
C SER A 110 39.19 13.90 6.39
N ASN A 111 39.20 12.85 5.57
CA ASN A 111 38.66 12.86 4.21
C ASN A 111 37.13 13.04 4.15
N LEU A 112 36.43 12.96 5.28
CA LEU A 112 34.97 12.85 5.40
C LEU A 112 34.42 13.90 6.35
N ALA A 113 33.50 14.74 5.88
CA ALA A 113 32.86 15.79 6.64
C ALA A 113 31.38 15.46 6.92
N VAL A 114 30.95 15.61 8.18
CA VAL A 114 29.54 15.39 8.59
C VAL A 114 28.86 16.74 8.79
N ILE A 115 27.68 16.91 8.16
CA ILE A 115 26.87 18.13 8.18
C ILE A 115 25.46 17.79 8.68
N PRO A 116 25.18 17.91 9.99
CA PRO A 116 23.86 17.65 10.55
C PRO A 116 22.90 18.82 10.29
N ILE A 117 21.70 18.50 9.80
CA ILE A 117 20.54 19.39 9.76
C ILE A 117 19.69 19.08 11.00
N VAL A 118 19.68 19.99 11.96
CA VAL A 118 18.94 19.86 13.22
C VAL A 118 17.70 20.73 13.22
N GLY A 119 16.59 20.25 13.73
CA GLY A 119 15.37 21.06 13.86
C GLY A 119 14.17 20.25 14.31
N MET A 120 13.09 20.93 14.68
CA MET A 120 11.88 20.32 15.19
C MET A 120 11.25 19.34 14.18
N ALA A 121 10.39 18.45 14.70
CA ALA A 121 9.58 17.57 13.84
C ALA A 121 8.66 18.41 12.95
N GLY A 122 8.55 18.04 11.66
CA GLY A 122 7.69 18.75 10.71
C GLY A 122 8.20 20.09 10.18
N VAL A 123 9.43 20.51 10.55
CA VAL A 123 10.06 21.76 10.08
C VAL A 123 10.59 21.69 8.64
N GLY A 124 10.73 20.48 8.07
CA GLY A 124 11.14 20.29 6.68
C GLY A 124 12.61 19.89 6.48
N LYS A 125 13.27 19.25 7.46
CA LYS A 125 14.68 18.79 7.36
C LYS A 125 14.92 17.87 6.15
N THR A 126 14.12 16.82 6.03
CA THR A 126 14.17 15.87 4.91
C THR A 126 13.94 16.56 3.57
N THR A 127 13.01 17.54 3.52
CA THR A 127 12.75 18.34 2.31
C THR A 127 13.99 19.16 1.93
N LEU A 128 14.63 19.84 2.89
CA LEU A 128 15.85 20.59 2.64
C LEU A 128 17.00 19.68 2.17
N ALA A 129 17.24 18.56 2.84
CA ALA A 129 18.26 17.59 2.44
C ALA A 129 18.02 17.08 1.01
N ARG A 130 16.75 16.84 0.62
CA ARG A 130 16.38 16.41 -0.73
C ARG A 130 16.60 17.50 -1.78
N GLU A 131 16.25 18.75 -1.47
CA GLU A 131 16.49 19.89 -2.35
C GLU A 131 17.99 20.13 -2.61
N VAL A 132 18.82 19.90 -1.60
CA VAL A 132 20.30 19.97 -1.73
C VAL A 132 20.81 18.79 -2.54
N TYR A 133 20.40 17.57 -2.22
CA TYR A 133 20.85 16.33 -2.87
C TYR A 133 20.58 16.32 -4.39
N ASN A 134 19.45 16.91 -4.82
CA ASN A 134 19.03 16.96 -6.22
C ASN A 134 19.39 18.28 -6.92
N ASP A 135 20.17 19.15 -6.28
CA ASP A 135 20.55 20.43 -6.89
C ASP A 135 21.55 20.24 -8.03
N ARG A 136 21.43 21.05 -9.08
CA ARG A 136 22.34 21.04 -10.24
C ARG A 136 23.79 21.28 -9.84
N ALA A 137 24.04 22.17 -8.87
CA ALA A 137 25.39 22.42 -8.38
C ALA A 137 26.04 21.17 -7.77
N ILE A 138 25.26 20.26 -7.19
CA ILE A 138 25.74 18.96 -6.71
C ILE A 138 26.00 18.01 -7.87
N GLU A 139 25.16 18.00 -8.91
CA GLU A 139 25.40 17.21 -10.13
C GLU A 139 26.69 17.65 -10.85
N ASP A 140 26.90 18.96 -10.96
CA ASP A 140 28.08 19.55 -11.60
C ASP A 140 29.38 19.37 -10.78
N SER A 141 29.27 19.17 -9.46
CA SER A 141 30.42 19.09 -8.53
C SER A 141 31.14 17.75 -8.48
N LYS A 142 30.82 16.82 -9.41
CA LYS A 142 31.48 15.53 -9.62
C LYS A 142 31.65 14.68 -8.36
N PHE A 143 30.58 14.48 -7.58
CA PHE A 143 30.52 13.38 -6.64
C PHE A 143 30.39 12.06 -7.41
N ASP A 144 31.39 11.16 -7.22
CA ASP A 144 31.45 9.86 -7.91
C ASP A 144 30.37 8.90 -7.40
N VAL A 145 30.00 9.04 -6.11
CA VAL A 145 29.02 8.20 -5.45
C VAL A 145 28.02 9.08 -4.70
N LYS A 146 26.74 8.89 -4.97
CA LYS A 146 25.63 9.52 -4.23
C LYS A 146 24.72 8.44 -3.65
N ALA A 147 24.44 8.52 -2.35
CA ALA A 147 23.57 7.55 -1.69
C ALA A 147 22.63 8.22 -0.69
N TRP A 148 21.43 7.66 -0.56
CA TRP A 148 20.38 8.12 0.37
C TRP A 148 19.85 6.94 1.17
N VAL A 149 19.91 7.04 2.51
CA VAL A 149 19.34 6.02 3.41
C VAL A 149 18.57 6.67 4.54
N CYS A 150 17.37 6.17 4.82
CA CYS A 150 16.62 6.49 6.02
C CYS A 150 17.06 5.57 7.16
N VAL A 151 17.41 6.16 8.29
CA VAL A 151 17.90 5.43 9.47
C VAL A 151 16.72 5.12 10.39
N SER A 152 16.58 3.86 10.82
CA SER A 152 15.48 3.43 11.69
C SER A 152 15.67 3.85 13.15
N ASP A 153 14.59 3.79 13.98
CA ASP A 153 14.64 4.07 15.43
C ASP A 153 15.65 3.17 16.12
N ASP A 154 15.74 1.90 15.72
CA ASP A 154 16.81 0.98 16.14
C ASP A 154 18.01 1.18 15.21
N PHE A 155 19.06 1.77 15.73
CA PHE A 155 20.31 2.00 15.00
C PHE A 155 21.10 0.70 14.86
N ASP A 156 20.64 -0.18 13.96
CA ASP A 156 21.32 -1.44 13.63
C ASP A 156 22.34 -1.22 12.53
N VAL A 157 23.62 -1.18 12.91
CA VAL A 157 24.74 -0.93 12.01
C VAL A 157 24.76 -1.90 10.81
N LEU A 158 24.42 -3.18 11.00
CA LEU A 158 24.40 -4.16 9.90
C LEU A 158 23.33 -3.84 8.86
N ASN A 159 22.10 -3.54 9.32
CA ASN A 159 20.98 -3.27 8.42
C ASN A 159 21.16 -1.91 7.71
N ILE A 160 21.66 -0.90 8.42
CA ILE A 160 21.98 0.41 7.82
C ILE A 160 23.10 0.23 6.80
N SER A 161 24.15 -0.52 7.10
CA SER A 161 25.26 -0.79 6.18
C SER A 161 24.79 -1.54 4.92
N ARG A 162 23.86 -2.49 5.04
CA ARG A 162 23.26 -3.16 3.86
C ARG A 162 22.51 -2.17 2.99
N ALA A 163 21.65 -1.35 3.60
CA ALA A 163 20.89 -0.34 2.85
C ALA A 163 21.82 0.66 2.16
N LEU A 164 22.93 1.02 2.80
CA LEU A 164 23.97 1.87 2.22
C LEU A 164 24.65 1.19 1.02
N LEU A 165 25.03 -0.08 1.16
CA LEU A 165 25.65 -0.84 0.06
C LEU A 165 24.68 -0.97 -1.12
N GLU A 166 23.40 -1.28 -0.88
CA GLU A 166 22.37 -1.35 -1.91
C GLU A 166 22.17 0.00 -2.61
N SER A 167 22.15 1.12 -1.85
CA SER A 167 22.01 2.47 -2.40
C SER A 167 23.25 2.89 -3.23
N ILE A 168 24.44 2.44 -2.87
CA ILE A 168 25.70 2.75 -3.57
C ILE A 168 25.86 1.92 -4.84
N THR A 169 25.48 0.62 -4.79
CA THR A 169 25.74 -0.33 -5.87
C THR A 169 24.55 -0.55 -6.80
N PHE A 170 23.36 -0.09 -6.42
CA PHE A 170 22.08 -0.35 -7.09
C PHE A 170 21.77 -1.85 -7.24
N ALA A 171 22.32 -2.69 -6.35
CA ALA A 171 22.14 -4.13 -6.34
C ALA A 171 21.69 -4.61 -4.95
N SER A 172 20.85 -5.65 -4.89
CA SER A 172 20.41 -6.25 -3.62
C SER A 172 21.57 -6.89 -2.86
N CYS A 173 21.57 -6.75 -1.53
CA CYS A 173 22.62 -7.27 -0.65
C CYS A 173 22.12 -8.40 0.23
N ASP A 174 22.54 -9.64 -0.04
CA ASP A 174 22.21 -10.83 0.74
C ASP A 174 23.25 -11.21 1.81
N LEU A 175 24.29 -10.38 1.99
CA LEU A 175 25.37 -10.62 2.94
C LEU A 175 24.88 -10.57 4.38
N LYS A 176 25.26 -11.56 5.21
CA LYS A 176 24.76 -11.71 6.59
C LYS A 176 25.70 -11.19 7.66
N ALA A 177 26.99 -11.09 7.38
CA ALA A 177 28.00 -10.63 8.32
C ALA A 177 28.35 -9.16 8.12
N LEU A 178 28.40 -8.37 9.22
CA LEU A 178 28.73 -6.95 9.18
C LEU A 178 30.06 -6.68 8.48
N ASN A 179 31.08 -7.44 8.78
CA ASN A 179 32.41 -7.28 8.19
C ASN A 179 32.41 -7.43 6.66
N GLU A 180 31.62 -8.38 6.12
CA GLU A 180 31.53 -8.57 4.66
C GLU A 180 30.88 -7.36 3.99
N VAL A 181 29.81 -6.84 4.58
CA VAL A 181 29.10 -5.65 4.08
C VAL A 181 30.01 -4.42 4.12
N GLN A 182 30.72 -4.19 5.24
CA GLN A 182 31.61 -3.05 5.41
C GLN A 182 32.82 -3.11 4.45
N VAL A 183 33.38 -4.31 4.22
CA VAL A 183 34.46 -4.50 3.22
C VAL A 183 33.98 -4.15 1.81
N GLN A 184 32.72 -4.54 1.46
CA GLN A 184 32.16 -4.19 0.15
C GLN A 184 31.89 -2.69 0.03
N ILE A 185 31.34 -2.04 1.07
CA ILE A 185 31.18 -0.56 1.09
C ILE A 185 32.53 0.11 0.89
N LYS A 186 33.53 -0.28 1.69
CA LYS A 186 34.89 0.27 1.58
C LYS A 186 35.43 0.20 0.14
N ARG A 187 35.30 -0.96 -0.52
CA ARG A 187 35.71 -1.15 -1.92
C ARG A 187 34.92 -0.27 -2.89
N ALA A 188 33.62 -0.10 -2.65
CA ALA A 188 32.76 0.68 -3.54
C ALA A 188 33.06 2.20 -3.49
N VAL A 189 33.54 2.70 -2.33
CA VAL A 189 33.80 4.13 -2.10
C VAL A 189 35.30 4.48 -2.14
N ASP A 190 36.20 3.50 -2.23
CA ASP A 190 37.65 3.69 -2.16
C ASP A 190 38.14 4.69 -3.22
N GLY A 191 38.79 5.77 -2.77
CA GLY A 191 39.31 6.86 -3.62
C GLY A 191 38.21 7.65 -4.38
N LYS A 192 36.93 7.47 -4.10
CA LYS A 192 35.83 8.18 -4.75
C LYS A 192 35.28 9.30 -3.87
N LYS A 193 34.87 10.42 -4.48
CA LYS A 193 34.20 11.52 -3.78
C LYS A 193 32.73 11.15 -3.50
N LEU A 194 32.35 11.10 -2.23
CA LEU A 194 31.07 10.60 -1.75
C LEU A 194 30.15 11.73 -1.27
N LEU A 195 28.87 11.69 -1.65
CA LEU A 195 27.78 12.41 -0.99
C LEU A 195 26.77 11.41 -0.43
N LEU A 196 26.68 11.32 0.89
CA LEU A 196 25.78 10.44 1.59
C LEU A 196 24.72 11.24 2.36
N VAL A 197 23.45 10.81 2.30
CA VAL A 197 22.38 11.36 3.15
C VAL A 197 21.88 10.26 4.08
N LEU A 198 21.96 10.53 5.39
CA LEU A 198 21.37 9.73 6.47
C LEU A 198 20.19 10.49 7.04
N ASP A 199 18.98 10.07 6.69
CA ASP A 199 17.78 10.81 7.08
C ASP A 199 17.15 10.25 8.36
N ASP A 200 16.67 11.15 9.24
CA ASP A 200 15.99 10.92 10.51
C ASP A 200 16.78 10.04 11.51
N VAL A 201 18.03 10.44 11.84
CA VAL A 201 18.92 9.73 12.77
C VAL A 201 18.56 10.07 14.22
N TRP A 202 18.48 9.03 15.08
CA TRP A 202 18.13 9.12 16.51
C TRP A 202 19.19 8.58 17.45
N ASN A 203 20.26 7.98 16.93
CA ASN A 203 21.28 7.33 17.72
C ASN A 203 22.12 8.33 18.51
N GLU A 204 22.23 8.11 19.83
CA GLU A 204 23.07 8.88 20.76
C GLU A 204 24.35 8.12 21.13
N ASP A 205 24.53 6.87 20.66
CA ASP A 205 25.68 6.05 20.96
C ASP A 205 26.81 6.32 19.95
N TYR A 206 27.92 6.88 20.48
CA TYR A 206 29.11 7.22 19.70
C TYR A 206 29.76 5.98 19.06
N CYS A 207 29.81 4.85 19.80
CA CYS A 207 30.48 3.64 19.28
C CYS A 207 29.76 3.09 18.05
N LEU A 208 28.43 3.05 18.07
CA LEU A 208 27.64 2.60 16.91
C LEU A 208 27.80 3.54 15.71
N TRP A 209 27.99 4.85 15.97
CA TRP A 209 28.26 5.82 14.92
C TRP A 209 29.63 5.60 14.29
N GLU A 210 30.68 5.38 15.09
CA GLU A 210 32.03 5.10 14.58
C GLU A 210 32.06 3.78 13.78
N ASP A 211 31.38 2.73 14.25
CA ASP A 211 31.26 1.48 13.53
C ASP A 211 30.59 1.66 12.15
N LEU A 212 29.58 2.51 12.06
CA LEU A 212 28.90 2.81 10.79
C LEU A 212 29.78 3.65 9.87
N LYS A 213 30.51 4.62 10.42
CA LYS A 213 31.37 5.57 9.68
C LYS A 213 32.65 4.92 9.13
N ALA A 214 33.17 3.88 9.81
CA ALA A 214 34.49 3.29 9.52
C ALA A 214 34.73 2.94 8.04
N PRO A 215 33.84 2.29 7.28
CA PRO A 215 34.11 1.95 5.88
C PRO A 215 34.23 3.18 4.96
N PHE A 216 33.62 4.33 5.31
CA PHE A 216 33.62 5.55 4.50
C PHE A 216 34.88 6.40 4.65
N LEU A 217 35.76 6.08 5.62
CA LEU A 217 37.06 6.73 5.77
C LEU A 217 37.99 6.46 4.58
N ALA A 218 37.69 5.47 3.74
CA ALA A 218 38.43 5.19 2.51
C ALA A 218 38.01 6.10 1.33
N ALA A 219 36.94 6.90 1.50
CA ALA A 219 36.48 7.82 0.47
C ALA A 219 37.52 8.94 0.19
N ALA A 220 37.45 9.54 -1.00
CA ALA A 220 38.30 10.65 -1.38
C ALA A 220 38.10 11.89 -0.48
N PRO A 221 39.12 12.77 -0.37
CA PRO A 221 38.96 14.06 0.31
C PRO A 221 37.75 14.85 -0.20
N ASN A 222 37.15 15.65 0.69
CA ASN A 222 35.94 16.43 0.46
C ASN A 222 34.68 15.59 0.24
N SER A 223 34.67 14.34 0.70
CA SER A 223 33.44 13.54 0.85
C SER A 223 32.57 14.10 1.97
N LYS A 224 31.24 14.07 1.79
CA LYS A 224 30.28 14.69 2.70
C LYS A 224 29.18 13.70 3.12
N ILE A 225 28.79 13.77 4.40
CA ILE A 225 27.62 13.09 4.95
C ILE A 225 26.64 14.16 5.46
N ILE A 226 25.45 14.24 4.88
CA ILE A 226 24.35 15.04 5.40
C ILE A 226 23.52 14.15 6.33
N VAL A 227 23.27 14.62 7.54
CA VAL A 227 22.48 13.89 8.53
C VAL A 227 21.26 14.75 8.90
N THR A 228 20.05 14.20 8.92
CA THR A 228 18.92 14.91 9.50
C THR A 228 18.57 14.32 10.86
N THR A 229 18.34 15.16 11.87
CA THR A 229 17.96 14.74 13.21
C THR A 229 17.10 15.79 13.92
N ARG A 230 16.36 15.35 14.94
CA ARG A 230 15.55 16.24 15.80
C ARG A 230 16.33 16.73 17.03
N HIS A 231 17.39 16.06 17.39
CA HIS A 231 18.13 16.26 18.61
C HIS A 231 19.54 16.82 18.37
N ALA A 232 19.84 17.96 18.98
CA ALA A 232 21.18 18.55 18.89
C ALA A 232 22.26 17.64 19.49
N HIS A 233 21.90 16.82 20.50
CA HIS A 233 22.85 15.88 21.11
C HIS A 233 23.29 14.80 20.14
N VAL A 234 22.35 14.23 19.36
CA VAL A 234 22.68 13.28 18.27
C VAL A 234 23.64 13.90 17.27
N ALA A 235 23.40 15.16 16.89
CA ALA A 235 24.30 15.87 15.98
C ALA A 235 25.70 16.06 16.58
N SER A 236 25.79 16.37 17.86
CA SER A 236 27.09 16.54 18.54
C SER A 236 27.86 15.23 18.65
N THR A 237 27.21 14.10 18.83
CA THR A 237 27.82 12.76 18.89
C THR A 237 28.55 12.38 17.59
N MET A 238 28.18 13.00 16.47
CA MET A 238 28.77 12.71 15.15
C MET A 238 29.99 13.54 14.82
N GLU A 239 30.53 14.32 15.75
CA GLU A 239 31.70 15.21 15.54
C GLU A 239 31.58 16.06 14.26
N PRO A 240 30.52 16.89 14.15
CA PRO A 240 30.26 17.63 12.91
C PRO A 240 31.28 18.75 12.73
N ILE A 241 31.68 19.01 11.47
CA ILE A 241 32.47 20.20 11.15
C ILE A 241 31.63 21.46 11.40
N GLN A 242 30.34 21.41 11.01
CA GLN A 242 29.41 22.51 11.22
C GLN A 242 27.99 21.94 11.31
N GLN A 243 27.22 22.36 12.32
CA GLN A 243 25.83 22.00 12.47
C GLN A 243 24.93 23.05 11.84
N TYR A 244 23.90 22.64 11.10
CA TYR A 244 22.89 23.51 10.55
C TYR A 244 21.57 23.42 11.32
N ASN A 245 21.17 24.50 12.00
CA ASN A 245 19.93 24.57 12.76
C ASN A 245 18.82 25.16 11.88
N LEU A 246 17.92 24.28 11.37
CA LEU A 246 16.82 24.66 10.50
C LEU A 246 15.70 25.35 11.30
N GLN A 247 15.42 26.59 10.97
CA GLN A 247 14.39 27.40 11.61
C GLN A 247 13.01 27.15 10.97
N CYS A 248 11.95 27.56 11.69
CA CYS A 248 10.60 27.63 11.16
C CYS A 248 10.52 28.52 9.91
N LEU A 249 9.50 28.35 9.08
CA LEU A 249 9.23 29.25 7.94
C LEU A 249 8.88 30.65 8.44
N SER A 250 9.11 31.64 7.58
CA SER A 250 8.56 32.99 7.77
C SER A 250 7.02 32.96 7.72
N ASP A 251 6.38 34.00 8.25
CA ASP A 251 4.93 34.14 8.22
C ASP A 251 4.39 34.17 6.78
N GLU A 252 5.11 34.81 5.86
CA GLU A 252 4.80 34.88 4.43
C GLU A 252 4.89 33.51 3.75
N ASP A 253 5.96 32.76 4.00
CA ASP A 253 6.17 31.44 3.42
C ASP A 253 5.19 30.42 3.99
N CYS A 254 4.93 30.49 5.30
CA CYS A 254 3.94 29.67 5.98
C CYS A 254 2.54 29.89 5.40
N TRP A 255 2.16 31.15 5.19
CA TRP A 255 0.91 31.53 4.54
C TRP A 255 0.83 31.03 3.10
N SER A 256 1.89 31.22 2.31
CA SER A 256 1.96 30.77 0.91
C SER A 256 1.78 29.25 0.79
N LEU A 257 2.43 28.50 1.69
CA LEU A 257 2.28 27.04 1.78
C LEU A 257 0.84 26.64 2.17
N PHE A 258 0.24 27.33 3.14
CA PHE A 258 -1.14 27.12 3.54
C PHE A 258 -2.09 27.36 2.36
N MET A 259 -1.95 28.48 1.64
CA MET A 259 -2.77 28.83 0.50
C MET A 259 -2.73 27.77 -0.60
N MET A 260 -1.53 27.26 -0.93
CA MET A 260 -1.36 26.19 -1.90
C MET A 260 -2.17 24.94 -1.53
N HIS A 261 -2.29 24.60 -0.25
CA HIS A 261 -3.03 23.42 0.21
C HIS A 261 -4.52 23.68 0.47
N ALA A 262 -4.91 24.88 0.85
CA ALA A 262 -6.29 25.23 1.14
C ALA A 262 -7.13 25.48 -0.13
N PHE A 263 -6.54 26.09 -1.16
CA PHE A 263 -7.24 26.57 -2.36
C PHE A 263 -6.85 25.85 -3.65
N VAL A 264 -6.53 24.58 -3.58
CA VAL A 264 -6.20 23.79 -4.78
C VAL A 264 -7.35 23.85 -5.81
N GLY A 265 -7.06 24.43 -6.99
CA GLY A 265 -8.03 24.53 -8.11
C GLY A 265 -9.06 25.64 -7.98
N GLN A 266 -8.83 26.61 -7.10
CA GLN A 266 -9.64 27.84 -6.99
C GLN A 266 -8.76 29.07 -7.25
N ASP A 267 -9.19 29.97 -8.12
CA ASP A 267 -8.52 31.25 -8.40
C ASP A 267 -8.88 32.31 -7.33
N ILE A 268 -8.59 31.99 -6.06
CA ILE A 268 -8.79 32.98 -4.97
C ILE A 268 -7.47 33.72 -4.78
N THR A 269 -7.49 35.01 -5.01
CA THR A 269 -6.33 35.87 -4.77
C THR A 269 -6.18 36.15 -3.27
N ALA A 270 -4.94 36.26 -2.79
CA ALA A 270 -4.63 36.58 -1.40
C ALA A 270 -5.32 37.89 -0.91
N GLN A 271 -5.70 38.80 -1.82
CA GLN A 271 -6.40 40.06 -1.53
C GLN A 271 -7.88 39.91 -1.13
N GLN A 272 -8.46 38.71 -1.37
CA GLN A 272 -9.86 38.42 -1.01
C GLN A 272 -10.01 37.88 0.42
N ILE A 273 -8.90 37.67 1.12
CA ILE A 273 -8.87 37.08 2.46
C ILE A 273 -8.45 38.16 3.46
N SER A 274 -9.17 38.26 4.58
CA SER A 274 -8.87 39.26 5.60
C SER A 274 -7.52 39.00 6.28
N ASP A 275 -6.80 40.12 6.58
CA ASP A 275 -5.51 40.03 7.30
C ASP A 275 -5.65 39.36 8.66
N LEU A 276 -6.76 39.56 9.37
CA LEU A 276 -7.06 38.92 10.63
C LEU A 276 -7.15 37.39 10.51
N PHE A 277 -7.69 36.85 9.40
CA PHE A 277 -7.74 35.43 9.12
C PHE A 277 -6.32 34.87 8.86
N ARG A 278 -5.51 35.63 8.09
CA ARG A 278 -4.12 35.30 7.82
C ARG A 278 -3.31 35.18 9.12
N GLU A 279 -3.40 36.21 9.99
CA GLU A 279 -2.71 36.22 11.29
C GLU A 279 -3.10 35.02 12.16
N LYS A 280 -4.40 34.67 12.21
CA LYS A 280 -4.87 33.48 12.95
C LYS A 280 -4.27 32.20 12.40
N VAL A 281 -4.26 32.00 11.08
CA VAL A 281 -3.70 30.79 10.45
C VAL A 281 -2.21 30.67 10.74
N VAL A 282 -1.45 31.72 10.47
CA VAL A 282 0.00 31.75 10.65
C VAL A 282 0.37 31.52 12.12
N GLY A 283 -0.33 32.22 13.03
CA GLY A 283 -0.11 32.06 14.49
C GLY A 283 -0.39 30.62 14.97
N LYS A 284 -1.40 29.95 14.43
CA LYS A 284 -1.72 28.55 14.76
C LYS A 284 -0.70 27.55 14.17
N CYS A 285 -0.16 27.84 12.98
CA CYS A 285 0.86 26.99 12.35
C CYS A 285 2.25 27.15 12.98
N GLY A 286 2.57 28.33 13.55
CA GLY A 286 3.86 28.60 14.19
C GLY A 286 5.05 28.43 13.23
N GLY A 287 4.87 28.72 11.94
CA GLY A 287 5.91 28.56 10.92
C GLY A 287 6.27 27.12 10.57
N LEU A 288 5.48 26.12 11.02
CA LEU A 288 5.76 24.70 10.75
C LEU A 288 5.10 24.25 9.44
N PRO A 289 5.85 23.81 8.42
CA PRO A 289 5.32 23.37 7.13
C PRO A 289 4.25 22.27 7.24
N LEU A 290 4.46 21.28 8.11
CA LEU A 290 3.49 20.20 8.30
C LEU A 290 2.17 20.73 8.88
N ALA A 291 2.21 21.71 9.79
CA ALA A 291 1.02 22.33 10.36
C ALA A 291 0.25 23.11 9.27
N ALA A 292 0.94 23.90 8.45
CA ALA A 292 0.33 24.66 7.36
C ALA A 292 -0.34 23.74 6.31
N LYS A 293 0.33 22.65 5.90
CA LYS A 293 -0.22 21.64 5.00
C LYS A 293 -1.47 20.97 5.57
N THR A 294 -1.41 20.56 6.83
CA THR A 294 -2.50 19.84 7.49
C THR A 294 -3.72 20.74 7.74
N LEU A 295 -3.49 21.98 8.18
CA LEU A 295 -4.55 22.97 8.37
C LEU A 295 -5.18 23.36 7.03
N GLY A 296 -4.39 23.61 5.99
CA GLY A 296 -4.88 23.88 4.63
C GLY A 296 -5.73 22.74 4.08
N GLY A 297 -5.27 21.47 4.24
CA GLY A 297 -6.03 20.29 3.86
C GLY A 297 -7.34 20.12 4.64
N LEU A 298 -7.37 20.48 5.94
CA LEU A 298 -8.58 20.51 6.75
C LEU A 298 -9.58 21.54 6.23
N LEU A 299 -9.16 22.81 6.10
CA LEU A 299 -10.04 23.91 5.73
C LEU A 299 -10.57 23.76 4.30
N ARG A 300 -9.77 23.22 3.36
CA ARG A 300 -10.25 22.87 2.01
C ARG A 300 -11.48 21.97 2.03
N SER A 301 -11.60 21.10 3.02
CA SER A 301 -12.72 20.15 3.16
C SER A 301 -13.97 20.77 3.79
N LYS A 302 -13.93 22.04 4.16
CA LYS A 302 -14.96 22.77 4.90
C LYS A 302 -15.47 23.97 4.10
N ARG A 303 -16.67 24.41 4.43
CA ARG A 303 -17.21 25.65 3.86
C ARG A 303 -16.51 26.86 4.47
N HIS A 304 -16.42 27.96 3.74
CA HIS A 304 -15.70 29.17 4.17
C HIS A 304 -16.31 29.81 5.43
N ASP A 305 -17.64 29.70 5.61
CA ASP A 305 -18.35 30.17 6.81
C ASP A 305 -17.99 29.40 8.09
N GLU A 306 -17.51 28.15 7.97
CA GLU A 306 -17.06 27.34 9.11
C GLU A 306 -15.60 27.61 9.52
N TRP A 307 -14.81 28.29 8.70
CA TRP A 307 -13.37 28.44 8.89
C TRP A 307 -13.00 29.23 10.16
N ASP A 308 -13.72 30.34 10.42
CA ASP A 308 -13.50 31.15 11.62
C ASP A 308 -13.85 30.38 12.91
N GLU A 309 -14.92 29.60 12.91
CA GLU A 309 -15.29 28.75 14.04
C GLU A 309 -14.18 27.71 14.34
N ILE A 310 -13.62 27.09 13.30
CA ILE A 310 -12.55 26.12 13.41
C ILE A 310 -11.29 26.75 14.01
N LEU A 311 -10.88 27.93 13.51
CA LEU A 311 -9.68 28.62 13.98
C LEU A 311 -9.83 29.17 15.40
N ASN A 312 -11.04 29.53 15.84
CA ASN A 312 -11.31 30.06 17.18
C ASN A 312 -11.61 28.95 18.20
N SER A 313 -11.54 27.67 17.83
CA SER A 313 -11.83 26.57 18.76
C SER A 313 -10.76 26.45 19.86
N ASN A 314 -11.20 26.33 21.14
CA ASN A 314 -10.34 26.20 22.32
C ASN A 314 -9.46 24.92 22.33
N ILE A 315 -9.63 24.04 21.36
CA ILE A 315 -8.81 22.81 21.18
C ILE A 315 -7.36 23.18 20.85
N LEU A 316 -7.13 24.37 20.31
CA LEU A 316 -5.81 24.89 19.93
C LEU A 316 -5.06 25.56 21.12
N ASP A 317 -5.72 25.83 22.23
CA ASP A 317 -5.18 26.63 23.36
C ASP A 317 -4.47 25.77 24.42
N LEU A 318 -3.96 24.59 24.08
CA LEU A 318 -3.18 23.75 24.97
C LEU A 318 -1.77 24.32 25.21
N PRO A 319 -1.17 24.16 26.44
CA PRO A 319 0.10 24.79 26.79
C PRO A 319 1.23 24.50 25.80
N GLN A 320 2.05 25.48 25.56
CA GLN A 320 3.07 25.74 24.56
C GLN A 320 4.11 24.65 24.21
N GLN A 321 4.04 23.43 24.72
CA GLN A 321 5.12 22.43 24.49
C GLN A 321 5.01 21.64 23.17
N ASN A 322 3.86 21.69 22.44
CA ASN A 322 3.69 20.92 21.19
C ASN A 322 2.70 21.59 20.21
N GLY A 323 3.02 22.77 19.69
CA GLY A 323 2.15 23.51 18.74
C GLY A 323 1.63 22.68 17.55
N ILE A 324 2.45 21.77 17.01
CA ILE A 324 2.06 20.92 15.89
C ILE A 324 1.02 19.85 16.25
N LEU A 325 1.10 19.29 17.47
CA LEU A 325 0.11 18.32 17.96
C LEU A 325 -1.27 18.96 18.15
N SER A 326 -1.36 20.25 18.45
CA SER A 326 -2.63 20.96 18.58
C SER A 326 -3.33 21.10 17.23
N VAL A 327 -2.60 21.43 16.15
CA VAL A 327 -3.15 21.50 14.79
C VAL A 327 -3.56 20.10 14.30
N LEU A 328 -2.76 19.07 14.55
CA LEU A 328 -3.11 17.70 14.21
C LEU A 328 -4.35 17.20 14.97
N ARG A 329 -4.46 17.52 16.26
CA ARG A 329 -5.66 17.22 17.08
C ARG A 329 -6.89 17.95 16.56
N LEU A 330 -6.73 19.19 16.13
CA LEU A 330 -7.81 19.96 15.48
C LEU A 330 -8.28 19.25 14.22
N SER A 331 -7.35 18.87 13.36
CA SER A 331 -7.67 18.13 12.15
C SER A 331 -8.43 16.82 12.44
N TYR A 332 -8.01 16.08 13.47
CA TYR A 332 -8.74 14.90 13.95
C TYR A 332 -10.12 15.25 14.51
N HIS A 333 -10.25 16.32 15.30
CA HIS A 333 -11.51 16.72 15.91
C HIS A 333 -12.58 16.98 14.85
N TYR A 334 -12.23 17.64 13.76
CA TYR A 334 -13.16 17.96 12.68
C TYR A 334 -13.31 16.82 11.63
N LEU A 335 -12.65 15.67 11.80
CA LEU A 335 -12.97 14.51 10.98
C LEU A 335 -14.41 14.04 11.24
N PRO A 336 -15.15 13.64 10.20
CA PRO A 336 -16.39 12.91 10.36
C PRO A 336 -16.19 11.67 11.25
N SER A 337 -17.21 11.28 12.01
CA SER A 337 -17.13 10.16 12.95
C SER A 337 -16.61 8.87 12.33
N GLN A 338 -16.97 8.60 11.08
CA GLN A 338 -16.49 7.45 10.31
C GLN A 338 -14.99 7.53 10.04
N LEU A 339 -14.49 8.70 9.59
CA LEU A 339 -13.05 8.88 9.33
C LEU A 339 -12.24 8.81 10.62
N LYS A 340 -12.79 9.28 11.76
CA LYS A 340 -12.16 9.12 13.09
C LYS A 340 -11.92 7.65 13.43
N ARG A 341 -12.91 6.79 13.17
CA ARG A 341 -12.79 5.36 13.44
C ARG A 341 -11.76 4.70 12.52
N CYS A 342 -11.78 5.03 11.22
CA CYS A 342 -10.79 4.56 10.24
C CYS A 342 -9.37 4.99 10.65
N PHE A 343 -9.22 6.25 11.03
CA PHE A 343 -7.94 6.82 11.47
C PHE A 343 -7.41 6.16 12.75
N ALA A 344 -8.25 6.01 13.78
CA ALA A 344 -7.85 5.39 15.03
C ALA A 344 -7.39 3.93 14.84
N TYR A 345 -8.01 3.17 13.92
CA TYR A 345 -7.59 1.81 13.61
C TYR A 345 -6.18 1.75 13.01
N CYS A 346 -5.73 2.79 12.31
CA CYS A 346 -4.40 2.83 11.70
C CYS A 346 -3.25 2.80 12.70
N ALA A 347 -3.50 3.03 14.01
CA ALA A 347 -2.51 2.84 15.07
C ALA A 347 -1.98 1.40 15.19
N ILE A 348 -2.62 0.44 14.50
CA ILE A 348 -2.18 -0.96 14.44
C ILE A 348 -0.88 -1.13 13.65
N PHE A 349 -0.59 -0.22 12.71
CA PHE A 349 0.64 -0.23 11.94
C PHE A 349 1.78 0.46 12.71
N PRO A 350 3.03 0.06 12.50
CA PRO A 350 4.18 0.80 13.02
C PRO A 350 4.36 2.15 12.29
N LYS A 351 5.26 2.98 12.82
CA LYS A 351 5.70 4.20 12.12
C LYS A 351 6.22 3.83 10.73
N ASP A 352 6.02 4.70 9.78
CA ASP A 352 6.50 4.57 8.39
C ASP A 352 6.04 3.31 7.63
N TYR A 353 5.02 2.60 8.12
CA TYR A 353 4.47 1.44 7.41
C TYR A 353 3.82 1.86 6.09
N GLU A 354 4.23 1.22 5.00
CA GLU A 354 3.63 1.40 3.67
C GLU A 354 2.44 0.46 3.49
N PHE A 355 1.25 1.02 3.43
CA PHE A 355 0.02 0.26 3.20
C PHE A 355 -0.60 0.58 1.85
N GLY A 356 -1.16 -0.45 1.22
CA GLY A 356 -1.98 -0.29 0.02
C GLY A 356 -3.41 0.16 0.37
N GLN A 357 -4.05 0.91 -0.54
CA GLN A 357 -5.45 1.33 -0.35
C GLN A 357 -6.39 0.15 -0.10
N ASN A 358 -6.29 -0.91 -0.91
CA ASN A 358 -7.19 -2.07 -0.79
C ASN A 358 -6.91 -2.85 0.50
N GLU A 359 -5.64 -3.00 0.91
CA GLU A 359 -5.25 -3.64 2.16
C GLU A 359 -5.96 -2.99 3.35
N LEU A 360 -5.84 -1.68 3.48
CA LEU A 360 -6.42 -0.93 4.60
C LEU A 360 -7.96 -0.96 4.55
N VAL A 361 -8.55 -0.80 3.37
CA VAL A 361 -10.02 -0.88 3.18
C VAL A 361 -10.55 -2.24 3.59
N PHE A 362 -9.87 -3.32 3.22
CA PHE A 362 -10.25 -4.69 3.60
C PHE A 362 -10.20 -4.90 5.11
N LEU A 363 -9.16 -4.39 5.77
CA LEU A 363 -9.05 -4.44 7.23
C LEU A 363 -10.19 -3.66 7.91
N TRP A 364 -10.54 -2.47 7.43
CA TRP A 364 -11.65 -1.68 7.96
C TRP A 364 -13.00 -2.36 7.79
N ILE A 365 -13.24 -3.02 6.66
CA ILE A 365 -14.47 -3.78 6.39
C ILE A 365 -14.55 -4.99 7.32
N ALA A 366 -13.49 -5.78 7.40
CA ALA A 366 -13.45 -6.99 8.21
C ALA A 366 -13.61 -6.69 9.71
N GLU A 367 -12.97 -5.66 10.23
CA GLU A 367 -13.14 -5.24 11.62
C GLU A 367 -14.54 -4.66 11.89
N GLY A 368 -15.22 -4.18 10.86
CA GLY A 368 -16.52 -3.53 10.98
C GLY A 368 -16.40 -2.05 11.34
N VAL A 369 -15.24 -1.45 11.07
CA VAL A 369 -15.06 0.00 11.11
C VAL A 369 -15.92 0.65 10.05
N ILE A 370 -15.95 0.06 8.86
CA ILE A 370 -16.87 0.41 7.78
C ILE A 370 -18.04 -0.57 7.82
N GLN A 371 -19.23 -0.05 8.11
CA GLN A 371 -20.46 -0.81 8.14
C GLN A 371 -21.31 -0.51 6.90
N GLN A 372 -22.10 -1.47 6.48
CA GLN A 372 -23.10 -1.27 5.44
C GLN A 372 -24.23 -0.38 6.04
N TYR A 373 -24.21 0.91 5.71
CA TYR A 373 -25.32 1.80 6.07
C TYR A 373 -26.50 1.49 5.15
N SER A 374 -27.62 1.10 5.74
CA SER A 374 -28.85 0.74 5.03
C SER A 374 -29.50 1.90 4.26
N GLU A 375 -29.12 3.16 4.54
CA GLU A 375 -29.77 4.32 3.93
C GLU A 375 -29.34 4.61 2.48
N ASN A 376 -28.18 4.13 2.00
CA ASN A 376 -27.71 4.46 0.64
C ASN A 376 -27.31 3.25 -0.23
N ASN A 377 -27.52 2.03 0.20
CA ASN A 377 -27.19 0.80 -0.57
C ASN A 377 -25.76 0.79 -1.18
N LYS A 378 -24.81 1.59 -0.63
CA LYS A 378 -23.44 1.67 -1.12
C LYS A 378 -22.65 0.43 -0.72
N GLN A 379 -21.92 -0.13 -1.68
CA GLN A 379 -21.02 -1.25 -1.39
C GLN A 379 -19.92 -0.79 -0.39
N PRO A 380 -19.60 -1.59 0.65
CA PRO A 380 -18.59 -1.24 1.66
C PRO A 380 -17.24 -0.85 1.09
N GLU A 381 -16.81 -1.49 -0.01
CA GLU A 381 -15.54 -1.22 -0.68
C GLU A 381 -15.51 0.18 -1.29
N LYS A 382 -16.59 0.60 -1.93
CA LYS A 382 -16.71 1.95 -2.49
C LYS A 382 -16.63 2.99 -1.37
N TRP A 383 -17.38 2.76 -0.29
CA TRP A 383 -17.36 3.63 0.88
C TRP A 383 -15.99 3.66 1.56
N GLY A 384 -15.30 2.50 1.69
CA GLY A 384 -13.94 2.41 2.22
C GLY A 384 -12.94 3.21 1.41
N ARG A 385 -13.03 3.15 0.08
CA ARG A 385 -12.19 3.97 -0.82
C ARG A 385 -12.51 5.46 -0.71
N GLU A 386 -13.77 5.85 -0.51
CA GLU A 386 -14.15 7.25 -0.24
C GLU A 386 -13.55 7.73 1.09
N CYS A 387 -13.61 6.92 2.15
CA CYS A 387 -12.96 7.21 3.44
C CYS A 387 -11.44 7.35 3.29
N PHE A 388 -10.81 6.46 2.56
CA PHE A 388 -9.37 6.51 2.30
C PHE A 388 -8.99 7.80 1.57
N ARG A 389 -9.67 8.14 0.47
CA ARG A 389 -9.46 9.40 -0.25
C ARG A 389 -9.70 10.62 0.64
N GLY A 390 -10.70 10.55 1.54
CA GLY A 390 -10.98 11.59 2.52
C GLY A 390 -9.83 11.83 3.50
N LEU A 391 -9.04 10.80 3.86
CA LEU A 391 -7.84 10.94 4.69
C LEU A 391 -6.64 11.45 3.88
N VAL A 392 -6.49 11.00 2.63
CA VAL A 392 -5.46 11.51 1.69
C VAL A 392 -5.67 12.99 1.41
N SER A 393 -6.91 13.40 1.09
CA SER A 393 -7.22 14.80 0.77
C SER A 393 -6.95 15.78 1.92
N ARG A 394 -6.87 15.29 3.16
CA ARG A 394 -6.55 16.06 4.36
C ARG A 394 -5.07 15.94 4.75
N SER A 395 -4.23 15.41 3.87
CA SER A 395 -2.79 15.22 4.11
C SER A 395 -2.47 14.33 5.35
N ILE A 396 -3.42 13.51 5.77
CA ILE A 396 -3.24 12.51 6.85
C ILE A 396 -2.46 11.31 6.31
N PHE A 397 -2.81 10.84 5.10
CA PHE A 397 -2.03 9.87 4.36
C PHE A 397 -1.28 10.56 3.22
N GLN A 398 -0.03 10.18 3.02
CA GLN A 398 0.83 10.68 1.97
C GLN A 398 1.22 9.51 1.07
N GLN A 399 1.34 9.77 -0.23
CA GLN A 399 1.80 8.77 -1.18
C GLN A 399 3.27 8.43 -0.89
N SER A 400 3.64 7.14 -0.97
CA SER A 400 5.03 6.72 -0.80
C SER A 400 5.91 7.25 -1.92
N CYS A 401 7.14 7.60 -1.56
CA CYS A 401 8.16 8.01 -2.53
C CYS A 401 8.76 6.81 -3.30
N VAL A 402 8.62 5.61 -2.75
CA VAL A 402 9.22 4.38 -3.32
C VAL A 402 8.25 3.69 -4.25
N ASP A 403 6.98 3.57 -3.83
CA ASP A 403 5.93 2.90 -4.58
C ASP A 403 4.70 3.80 -4.63
N SER A 404 4.42 4.37 -5.79
CA SER A 404 3.27 5.27 -6.00
C SER A 404 1.90 4.63 -5.75
N SER A 405 1.84 3.30 -5.67
CA SER A 405 0.62 2.56 -5.31
C SER A 405 0.38 2.47 -3.81
N LYS A 406 1.37 2.84 -2.97
CA LYS A 406 1.34 2.76 -1.52
C LYS A 406 1.30 4.13 -0.85
N PHE A 407 0.93 4.11 0.42
CA PHE A 407 0.74 5.29 1.26
C PHE A 407 1.39 5.08 2.62
N VAL A 408 1.78 6.20 3.23
CA VAL A 408 2.39 6.25 4.57
C VAL A 408 1.72 7.30 5.44
N MET A 409 1.91 7.19 6.74
CA MET A 409 1.56 8.24 7.71
C MET A 409 2.84 8.91 8.20
N HIS A 410 2.85 10.24 8.25
CA HIS A 410 3.91 10.98 8.90
C HIS A 410 3.96 10.62 10.41
N ASP A 411 5.15 10.57 11.02
CA ASP A 411 5.36 10.20 12.43
C ASP A 411 4.40 10.86 13.41
N LEU A 412 4.22 12.17 13.29
CA LEU A 412 3.34 12.91 14.19
C LEU A 412 1.86 12.55 13.99
N VAL A 413 1.47 12.21 12.77
CA VAL A 413 0.13 11.70 12.47
C VAL A 413 -0.04 10.32 13.09
N HIS A 414 0.99 9.49 12.99
CA HIS A 414 1.01 8.18 13.62
C HIS A 414 0.94 8.29 15.16
N ASP A 415 1.72 9.19 15.79
CA ASP A 415 1.65 9.45 17.24
C ASP A 415 0.25 9.90 17.66
N LEU A 416 -0.42 10.70 16.82
CA LEU A 416 -1.82 11.06 17.05
C LEU A 416 -2.76 9.84 16.97
N THR A 417 -2.54 8.90 16.01
CA THR A 417 -3.36 7.67 15.96
C THR A 417 -3.26 6.86 17.24
N GLN A 418 -2.06 6.76 17.83
CA GLN A 418 -1.85 6.08 19.11
C GLN A 418 -2.57 6.76 20.26
N LEU A 419 -2.51 8.10 20.32
CA LEU A 419 -3.21 8.86 21.35
C LEU A 419 -4.72 8.65 21.29
N VAL A 420 -5.32 8.64 20.09
CA VAL A 420 -6.77 8.54 19.93
C VAL A 420 -7.29 7.11 19.99
N SER A 421 -6.46 6.09 19.69
CA SER A 421 -6.82 4.67 19.83
C SER A 421 -6.77 4.19 21.29
N GLY A 422 -6.01 4.88 22.16
CA GLY A 422 -5.84 4.52 23.55
C GLY A 422 -5.29 3.10 23.74
N ASP A 423 -5.78 2.39 24.77
CA ASP A 423 -5.32 1.03 25.13
C ASP A 423 -5.97 -0.10 24.30
N THR A 424 -6.67 0.23 23.20
CA THR A 424 -7.38 -0.78 22.40
C THR A 424 -6.47 -1.52 21.42
N ILE A 425 -5.33 -0.93 21.06
CA ILE A 425 -4.35 -1.45 20.13
C ILE A 425 -3.04 -1.72 20.86
N PHE A 426 -2.47 -2.90 20.64
CA PHE A 426 -1.16 -3.30 21.18
C PHE A 426 -0.27 -3.78 20.04
N ARG A 427 0.97 -3.27 20.02
CA ARG A 427 2.04 -3.74 19.13
C ARG A 427 3.12 -4.40 19.97
N LEU A 428 3.56 -5.58 19.55
CA LEU A 428 4.51 -6.40 20.31
C LEU A 428 5.90 -5.73 20.49
N GLU A 429 6.25 -4.78 19.65
CA GLU A 429 7.50 -4.01 19.74
C GLU A 429 7.63 -3.19 21.02
N GLU A 430 6.51 -2.93 21.69
CA GLU A 430 6.45 -2.13 22.90
C GLU A 430 6.64 -2.93 24.21
N VAL A 431 7.23 -4.14 24.14
CA VAL A 431 7.36 -5.08 25.28
C VAL A 431 8.10 -4.48 26.49
N ASN A 432 8.92 -3.44 26.32
CA ASN A 432 9.68 -2.79 27.40
C ASN A 432 8.90 -1.71 28.18
N LYS A 433 7.60 -1.50 27.90
CA LYS A 433 6.77 -0.59 28.69
C LYS A 433 6.05 -1.37 29.80
N PRO A 434 6.44 -1.19 31.09
CA PRO A 434 5.78 -1.86 32.19
C PRO A 434 4.33 -1.39 32.33
N SER A 435 3.43 -2.34 32.64
CA SER A 435 2.07 -2.12 33.11
C SER A 435 1.04 -1.48 32.18
N ARG A 436 0.95 -1.89 30.88
CA ARG A 436 -0.30 -1.65 30.15
C ARG A 436 -1.36 -2.66 30.61
N ARG A 437 -2.55 -2.15 30.92
CA ARG A 437 -3.72 -3.00 31.21
C ARG A 437 -4.18 -3.67 29.93
N PHE A 438 -3.73 -4.90 29.67
CA PHE A 438 -4.13 -5.71 28.51
C PHE A 438 -5.65 -5.96 28.41
N GLU A 439 -6.41 -5.71 29.47
CA GLU A 439 -7.86 -5.93 29.52
C GLU A 439 -8.67 -5.24 28.41
N ARG A 440 -8.16 -4.11 27.90
CA ARG A 440 -8.84 -3.31 26.85
C ARG A 440 -8.36 -3.60 25.45
N VAL A 441 -7.30 -4.37 25.27
CA VAL A 441 -6.72 -4.66 23.95
C VAL A 441 -7.71 -5.47 23.13
N ARG A 442 -7.96 -5.01 21.92
CA ARG A 442 -8.83 -5.66 20.92
C ARG A 442 -8.06 -5.96 19.63
N HIS A 443 -7.02 -5.21 19.36
CA HIS A 443 -6.24 -5.32 18.14
C HIS A 443 -4.78 -5.51 18.51
N TYR A 444 -4.20 -6.54 17.94
CA TYR A 444 -2.82 -6.95 18.19
C TYR A 444 -2.07 -7.04 16.88
N SER A 445 -0.92 -6.39 16.81
CA SER A 445 0.01 -6.53 15.70
C SER A 445 1.43 -6.86 16.16
N TYR A 446 2.19 -7.48 15.28
CA TYR A 446 3.55 -7.92 15.59
C TYR A 446 4.38 -8.05 14.32
N ASN A 447 5.70 -7.93 14.48
CA ASN A 447 6.67 -8.21 13.44
C ASN A 447 7.02 -9.69 13.43
N GLN A 448 7.18 -10.23 12.23
CA GLN A 448 7.57 -11.62 12.01
C GLN A 448 9.02 -11.85 12.48
N GLY A 449 9.25 -12.93 13.25
CA GLY A 449 10.58 -13.45 13.58
C GLY A 449 10.95 -14.62 12.69
N TRP A 450 12.21 -15.08 12.73
CA TRP A 450 12.67 -16.27 12.01
C TRP A 450 11.91 -17.53 12.41
N CYS A 451 11.59 -17.68 13.71
CA CYS A 451 10.78 -18.75 14.26
C CYS A 451 9.94 -18.24 15.41
N ASP A 452 8.65 -18.03 15.14
CA ASP A 452 7.71 -17.50 16.12
C ASP A 452 7.05 -18.63 16.91
N GLY A 453 7.38 -18.73 18.19
CA GLY A 453 6.85 -19.70 19.12
C GLY A 453 5.71 -19.16 19.99
N LYS A 454 5.06 -20.05 20.74
CA LYS A 454 4.01 -19.73 21.71
C LYS A 454 4.48 -18.65 22.70
N ASN A 455 5.72 -18.73 23.18
CA ASN A 455 6.31 -17.83 24.18
C ASN A 455 6.30 -16.35 23.75
N LYS A 456 6.47 -16.09 22.45
CA LYS A 456 6.39 -14.73 21.89
C LYS A 456 5.03 -14.07 22.14
N PHE A 457 3.96 -14.87 22.21
CA PHE A 457 2.57 -14.40 22.33
C PHE A 457 2.00 -14.63 23.74
N GLU A 458 2.75 -15.21 24.68
CA GLU A 458 2.33 -15.44 26.07
C GLU A 458 2.15 -14.16 26.89
N VAL A 459 2.72 -13.05 26.43
CA VAL A 459 2.49 -11.71 27.02
C VAL A 459 1.01 -11.37 27.07
N ILE A 460 0.20 -11.97 26.17
CA ILE A 460 -1.25 -11.81 26.17
C ILE A 460 -1.85 -12.95 26.98
N GLY A 461 -2.43 -12.66 28.14
CA GLY A 461 -3.13 -13.65 28.95
C GLY A 461 -4.29 -14.34 28.19
N ASN A 462 -4.63 -15.58 28.57
CA ASN A 462 -5.66 -16.38 27.88
C ASN A 462 -7.05 -15.69 27.83
N ALA A 463 -7.40 -14.90 28.82
CA ALA A 463 -8.66 -14.15 28.85
C ALA A 463 -8.71 -13.06 27.78
N GLN A 464 -7.58 -12.41 27.49
CA GLN A 464 -7.45 -11.36 26.50
C GLN A 464 -7.44 -11.94 25.07
N LEU A 465 -6.81 -13.11 24.86
CA LEU A 465 -6.83 -13.80 23.58
C LEU A 465 -8.27 -14.03 23.08
N ALA A 466 -9.19 -14.40 23.99
CA ALA A 466 -10.60 -14.61 23.66
C ALA A 466 -11.34 -13.31 23.27
N GLN A 467 -10.83 -12.14 23.60
CA GLN A 467 -11.44 -10.82 23.29
C GLN A 467 -10.83 -10.16 22.06
N LEU A 468 -9.69 -10.66 21.54
CA LEU A 468 -9.06 -10.09 20.37
C LEU A 468 -9.97 -10.17 19.14
N ARG A 469 -9.94 -9.08 18.36
CA ARG A 469 -10.65 -8.96 17.09
C ARG A 469 -9.70 -8.95 15.90
N THR A 470 -8.49 -8.41 16.08
CA THR A 470 -7.45 -8.37 15.05
C THR A 470 -6.17 -9.01 15.59
N PHE A 471 -5.60 -9.93 14.82
CA PHE A 471 -4.27 -10.49 15.00
C PHE A 471 -3.54 -10.35 13.67
N LEU A 472 -2.64 -9.35 13.59
CA LEU A 472 -2.07 -8.89 12.34
C LEU A 472 -0.55 -8.98 12.36
N GLN A 473 0.00 -9.79 11.48
CA GLN A 473 1.41 -9.78 11.16
C GLN A 473 1.69 -8.61 10.21
N ILE A 474 2.67 -7.75 10.54
CA ILE A 474 2.95 -6.48 9.85
C ILE A 474 4.09 -6.62 8.85
N SER A 475 5.25 -7.09 9.29
CA SER A 475 6.47 -7.13 8.48
C SER A 475 6.77 -8.55 8.01
N THR A 476 7.16 -8.68 6.74
CA THR A 476 7.75 -9.91 6.22
C THR A 476 9.26 -9.75 6.17
N ILE A 477 9.99 -10.60 6.86
CA ILE A 477 11.42 -10.79 6.61
C ILE A 477 11.48 -11.51 5.26
N GLY A 478 12.18 -10.98 4.27
CA GLY A 478 12.26 -11.53 2.90
C GLY A 478 12.89 -12.94 2.80
N ALA A 479 12.83 -13.74 3.87
CA ALA A 479 13.30 -15.10 4.00
C ALA A 479 12.19 -16.00 4.55
N THR A 480 12.32 -17.31 4.36
CA THR A 480 11.39 -18.30 4.91
C THR A 480 11.35 -18.23 6.43
N THR A 481 10.20 -17.92 6.99
CA THR A 481 9.98 -17.79 8.42
C THR A 481 8.99 -18.86 8.89
N TYR A 482 9.13 -19.27 10.15
CA TYR A 482 8.38 -20.39 10.70
C TYR A 482 7.50 -19.93 11.86
N ILE A 483 6.32 -20.53 11.97
CA ILE A 483 5.47 -20.43 13.16
C ILE A 483 5.31 -21.83 13.75
N THR A 484 5.38 -21.96 15.06
CA THR A 484 5.34 -23.28 15.69
C THR A 484 3.95 -23.91 15.60
N ASN A 485 3.90 -25.24 15.45
CA ASN A 485 2.64 -26.00 15.49
C ASN A 485 1.89 -25.80 16.81
N MET A 486 2.59 -25.57 17.94
CA MET A 486 1.96 -25.25 19.23
C MET A 486 1.15 -23.93 19.16
N PHE A 487 1.65 -22.92 18.44
CA PHE A 487 0.87 -21.69 18.22
C PHE A 487 -0.42 -22.03 17.47
N LEU A 488 -0.31 -22.74 16.37
CA LEU A 488 -1.45 -23.07 15.51
C LEU A 488 -2.48 -23.95 16.21
N SER A 489 -2.04 -24.96 17.00
CA SER A 489 -2.93 -25.93 17.65
C SER A 489 -3.48 -25.49 19.00
N GLU A 490 -2.73 -24.71 19.78
CA GLU A 490 -3.12 -24.38 21.15
C GLU A 490 -3.58 -22.93 21.34
N LEU A 491 -2.95 -21.96 20.64
CA LEU A 491 -3.30 -20.55 20.78
C LEU A 491 -4.40 -20.13 19.82
N LEU A 492 -4.30 -20.52 18.56
CA LEU A 492 -5.23 -20.11 17.52
C LEU A 492 -6.71 -20.42 17.86
N PRO A 493 -7.06 -21.60 18.42
CA PRO A 493 -8.45 -21.90 18.82
C PRO A 493 -9.00 -21.05 19.98
N LYS A 494 -8.13 -20.34 20.71
CA LYS A 494 -8.54 -19.46 21.81
C LYS A 494 -9.10 -18.11 21.32
N PHE A 495 -8.84 -17.73 20.07
CA PHE A 495 -9.30 -16.46 19.47
C PHE A 495 -10.79 -16.50 19.08
N LYS A 496 -11.69 -16.57 20.03
CA LYS A 496 -13.14 -16.76 19.80
C LYS A 496 -13.83 -15.58 19.09
N LYS A 497 -13.34 -14.34 19.27
CA LYS A 497 -13.94 -13.11 18.71
C LYS A 497 -13.12 -12.53 17.54
N LEU A 498 -12.15 -13.27 17.04
CA LEU A 498 -11.26 -12.80 16.00
C LEU A 498 -12.04 -12.53 14.70
N ARG A 499 -11.81 -11.36 14.11
CA ARG A 499 -12.35 -10.92 12.82
C ARG A 499 -11.30 -10.87 11.74
N VAL A 500 -10.08 -10.49 12.12
CA VAL A 500 -8.93 -10.34 11.21
C VAL A 500 -7.79 -11.25 11.68
N LEU A 501 -7.36 -12.16 10.82
CA LEU A 501 -6.19 -13.01 11.01
C LEU A 501 -5.27 -12.88 9.80
N SER A 502 -4.03 -12.42 10.03
CA SER A 502 -2.96 -12.45 9.03
C SER A 502 -1.79 -13.28 9.55
N LEU A 503 -1.44 -14.31 8.78
CA LEU A 503 -0.27 -15.16 8.95
C LEU A 503 0.55 -15.16 7.65
N LYS A 504 0.58 -14.02 6.97
CA LYS A 504 1.30 -13.79 5.71
C LYS A 504 2.79 -14.10 5.85
N GLY A 505 3.37 -14.79 4.88
CA GLY A 505 4.82 -15.04 4.79
C GLY A 505 5.35 -16.16 5.69
N TYR A 506 4.50 -16.82 6.50
CA TYR A 506 4.94 -17.98 7.27
C TYR A 506 4.90 -19.26 6.45
N TYR A 507 5.92 -20.09 6.63
CA TYR A 507 5.96 -21.46 6.10
C TYR A 507 4.99 -22.36 6.90
N ILE A 508 3.71 -22.31 6.53
CA ILE A 508 2.65 -23.13 7.11
C ILE A 508 2.30 -24.22 6.11
N THR A 509 2.39 -25.49 6.50
CA THR A 509 2.04 -26.63 5.66
C THR A 509 0.62 -27.15 5.90
N GLN A 510 0.09 -26.95 7.11
CA GLN A 510 -1.25 -27.38 7.52
C GLN A 510 -1.82 -26.41 8.57
N LEU A 511 -3.13 -26.20 8.50
CA LEU A 511 -3.90 -25.53 9.55
C LEU A 511 -4.59 -26.56 10.44
N PRO A 512 -4.84 -26.26 11.73
CA PRO A 512 -5.51 -27.19 12.64
C PRO A 512 -6.97 -27.45 12.20
N ILE A 513 -7.47 -28.66 12.49
CA ILE A 513 -8.85 -29.05 12.16
C ILE A 513 -9.88 -28.18 12.93
N SER A 514 -9.52 -27.75 14.15
CA SER A 514 -10.34 -26.88 15.02
C SER A 514 -10.46 -25.43 14.55
N PHE A 515 -10.17 -25.16 13.28
CA PHE A 515 -10.25 -23.81 12.70
C PHE A 515 -11.66 -23.24 12.68
N ASP A 516 -12.68 -24.08 12.76
CA ASP A 516 -14.11 -23.75 12.86
C ASP A 516 -14.53 -23.01 14.14
N THR A 517 -13.66 -22.98 15.16
CA THR A 517 -13.94 -22.25 16.42
C THR A 517 -13.96 -20.73 16.22
N MET A 518 -13.31 -20.21 15.17
CA MET A 518 -13.21 -18.79 14.86
C MET A 518 -14.38 -18.28 14.02
N ARG A 519 -15.62 -18.53 14.45
CA ARG A 519 -16.86 -18.20 13.71
C ARG A 519 -17.03 -16.71 13.40
N SER A 520 -16.35 -15.81 14.10
CA SER A 520 -16.38 -14.37 13.89
C SER A 520 -15.42 -13.89 12.79
N LEU A 521 -14.59 -14.80 12.22
CA LEU A 521 -13.53 -14.44 11.27
C LEU A 521 -14.14 -13.91 9.97
N ARG A 522 -13.61 -12.76 9.52
CA ARG A 522 -14.03 -12.06 8.30
C ARG A 522 -12.90 -11.87 7.31
N TYR A 523 -11.65 -11.85 7.78
CA TYR A 523 -10.45 -11.69 7.00
C TYR A 523 -9.45 -12.77 7.38
N LEU A 524 -9.00 -13.52 6.39
CA LEU A 524 -7.96 -14.54 6.52
C LEU A 524 -6.91 -14.33 5.45
N ASN A 525 -5.67 -14.04 5.88
CA ASN A 525 -4.53 -13.91 4.98
C ASN A 525 -3.47 -14.96 5.31
N LEU A 526 -3.19 -15.83 4.33
CA LEU A 526 -2.19 -16.89 4.37
C LEU A 526 -1.21 -16.77 3.18
N GLU A 527 -1.07 -15.57 2.64
CA GLU A 527 -0.21 -15.26 1.48
C GLU A 527 1.22 -15.82 1.69
N GLY A 528 1.75 -16.48 0.67
CA GLY A 528 3.11 -17.06 0.68
C GLY A 528 3.26 -18.32 1.53
N SER A 529 2.17 -18.91 2.04
CA SER A 529 2.24 -20.17 2.80
C SER A 529 2.41 -21.40 1.90
N SER A 530 2.97 -22.48 2.47
CA SER A 530 3.18 -23.76 1.78
C SER A 530 2.06 -24.78 2.02
N ILE A 531 0.85 -24.30 2.34
CA ILE A 531 -0.31 -25.16 2.57
C ILE A 531 -0.68 -25.94 1.30
N LYS A 532 -0.97 -27.23 1.46
CA LYS A 532 -1.46 -28.10 0.36
C LYS A 532 -2.98 -28.04 0.20
N SER A 533 -3.69 -27.78 1.29
CA SER A 533 -5.15 -27.62 1.31
C SER A 533 -5.59 -26.87 2.58
N LEU A 534 -6.69 -26.15 2.48
CA LEU A 534 -7.39 -25.66 3.66
C LEU A 534 -8.20 -26.79 4.30
N PRO A 535 -8.38 -26.82 5.63
CA PRO A 535 -9.30 -27.77 6.30
C PRO A 535 -10.72 -27.59 5.78
N GLU A 536 -11.50 -28.64 5.67
CA GLU A 536 -12.93 -28.57 5.30
C GLU A 536 -13.74 -27.70 6.29
N SER A 537 -13.30 -27.64 7.56
CA SER A 537 -13.88 -26.77 8.59
C SER A 537 -13.81 -25.28 8.26
N THR A 538 -12.94 -24.85 7.33
CA THR A 538 -12.90 -23.46 6.83
C THR A 538 -14.25 -23.04 6.21
N SER A 539 -14.99 -24.00 5.61
CA SER A 539 -16.33 -23.75 5.06
C SER A 539 -17.41 -23.41 6.09
N LEU A 540 -17.11 -23.56 7.39
CA LEU A 540 -17.98 -23.20 8.51
C LEU A 540 -17.77 -21.76 8.99
N LEU A 541 -16.79 -21.03 8.44
CA LEU A 541 -16.54 -19.62 8.73
C LEU A 541 -17.50 -18.73 7.95
N LEU A 542 -18.80 -18.83 8.24
CA LEU A 542 -19.89 -18.20 7.47
C LEU A 542 -19.80 -16.67 7.38
N ASN A 543 -19.02 -16.03 8.27
CA ASN A 543 -18.80 -14.59 8.26
C ASN A 543 -17.58 -14.17 7.43
N LEU A 544 -16.85 -15.13 6.81
CA LEU A 544 -15.64 -14.83 6.05
C LEU A 544 -15.97 -13.98 4.81
N GLN A 545 -15.34 -12.83 4.71
CA GLN A 545 -15.52 -11.85 3.64
C GLN A 545 -14.32 -11.78 2.71
N ILE A 546 -13.11 -11.97 3.26
CA ILE A 546 -11.86 -11.80 2.54
C ILE A 546 -10.98 -13.02 2.83
N LEU A 547 -10.57 -13.72 1.76
CA LEU A 547 -9.65 -14.85 1.81
C LEU A 547 -8.50 -14.62 0.84
N ILE A 548 -7.27 -14.48 1.38
CA ILE A 548 -6.06 -14.24 0.60
C ILE A 548 -5.15 -15.47 0.72
N LEU A 549 -4.92 -16.11 -0.41
CA LEU A 549 -4.08 -17.30 -0.62
C LEU A 549 -3.08 -17.05 -1.75
N ARG A 550 -2.73 -15.77 -1.96
CA ARG A 550 -1.76 -15.36 -2.98
C ARG A 550 -0.43 -16.07 -2.74
N ASP A 551 0.23 -16.49 -3.82
CA ASP A 551 1.54 -17.15 -3.79
C ASP A 551 1.61 -18.40 -2.89
N CYS A 552 0.47 -19.09 -2.67
CA CYS A 552 0.43 -20.40 -2.04
C CYS A 552 0.72 -21.48 -3.10
N TYR A 553 1.97 -21.56 -3.56
CA TYR A 553 2.39 -22.42 -4.68
C TYR A 553 2.09 -23.89 -4.49
N CYS A 554 2.01 -24.39 -3.25
CA CYS A 554 1.74 -25.79 -2.92
C CYS A 554 0.24 -26.12 -2.83
N LEU A 555 -0.66 -25.14 -2.95
CA LEU A 555 -2.10 -25.32 -2.76
C LEU A 555 -2.70 -26.14 -3.92
N ILE A 556 -3.22 -27.34 -3.62
CA ILE A 556 -3.74 -28.30 -4.61
C ILE A 556 -5.26 -28.21 -4.73
N LYS A 557 -5.95 -27.94 -3.60
CA LYS A 557 -7.42 -27.88 -3.55
C LYS A 557 -7.91 -26.90 -2.47
N LEU A 558 -9.08 -26.30 -2.75
CA LEU A 558 -9.88 -25.53 -1.81
C LEU A 558 -10.92 -26.43 -1.11
N PRO A 559 -11.55 -26.00 0.02
CA PRO A 559 -12.58 -26.79 0.71
C PRO A 559 -13.74 -27.11 -0.22
N SER A 560 -14.23 -28.34 -0.18
CA SER A 560 -15.30 -28.82 -1.08
C SER A 560 -16.63 -28.09 -0.88
N LYS A 561 -16.90 -27.57 0.33
CA LYS A 561 -18.12 -26.82 0.69
C LYS A 561 -17.90 -25.31 0.74
N MET A 562 -16.93 -24.80 -0.03
CA MET A 562 -16.62 -23.36 -0.03
C MET A 562 -17.80 -22.49 -0.49
N GLY A 563 -18.73 -23.03 -1.30
CA GLY A 563 -19.98 -22.38 -1.68
C GLY A 563 -20.87 -21.96 -0.50
N ASN A 564 -20.64 -22.48 0.73
CA ASN A 564 -21.35 -22.06 1.93
C ASN A 564 -20.90 -20.68 2.46
N LEU A 565 -19.78 -20.16 2.00
CA LEU A 565 -19.23 -18.87 2.43
C LEU A 565 -19.97 -17.70 1.74
N LEU A 566 -21.26 -17.58 1.91
CA LEU A 566 -22.15 -16.65 1.20
C LEU A 566 -21.77 -15.18 1.40
N GLN A 567 -21.00 -14.85 2.44
CA GLN A 567 -20.51 -13.50 2.71
C GLN A 567 -19.15 -13.20 2.06
N LEU A 568 -18.55 -14.19 1.35
CA LEU A 568 -17.24 -14.00 0.73
C LEU A 568 -17.33 -12.97 -0.41
N ARG A 569 -16.50 -11.94 -0.31
CA ARG A 569 -16.44 -10.79 -1.23
C ARG A 569 -15.17 -10.76 -2.04
N HIS A 570 -14.06 -11.20 -1.44
CA HIS A 570 -12.73 -11.19 -2.06
C HIS A 570 -12.06 -12.54 -1.88
N LEU A 571 -11.69 -13.16 -3.00
CA LEU A 571 -10.91 -14.39 -3.06
C LEU A 571 -9.68 -14.14 -3.92
N ASP A 572 -8.50 -14.11 -3.29
CA ASP A 572 -7.23 -13.95 -3.99
C ASP A 572 -6.42 -15.25 -3.92
N ILE A 573 -6.34 -15.93 -5.05
CA ILE A 573 -5.57 -17.17 -5.26
C ILE A 573 -4.50 -16.99 -6.36
N LYS A 574 -4.09 -15.74 -6.64
CA LYS A 574 -3.04 -15.44 -7.62
C LYS A 574 -1.75 -16.15 -7.21
N GLY A 575 -1.08 -16.80 -8.15
CA GLY A 575 0.14 -17.58 -7.88
C GLY A 575 -0.08 -18.98 -7.27
N ALA A 576 -1.31 -19.40 -6.97
CA ALA A 576 -1.61 -20.77 -6.51
C ALA A 576 -1.62 -21.76 -7.69
N ASN A 577 -0.46 -21.92 -8.36
CA ASN A 577 -0.35 -22.62 -9.65
C ASN A 577 -0.56 -24.14 -9.56
N SER A 578 -0.52 -24.74 -8.35
CA SER A 578 -0.79 -26.17 -8.15
C SER A 578 -2.28 -26.51 -8.01
N LEU A 579 -3.15 -25.50 -7.95
CA LEU A 579 -4.58 -25.68 -7.78
C LEU A 579 -5.20 -26.28 -9.05
N LYS A 580 -5.90 -27.42 -8.87
CA LYS A 580 -6.39 -28.25 -9.98
C LYS A 580 -7.76 -27.83 -10.53
N GLY A 581 -8.49 -27.00 -9.81
CA GLY A 581 -9.83 -26.54 -10.18
C GLY A 581 -10.53 -25.86 -9.00
N MET A 582 -11.59 -25.12 -9.33
CA MET A 582 -12.44 -24.51 -8.30
C MET A 582 -13.31 -25.58 -7.63
N PRO A 583 -13.66 -25.39 -6.32
CA PRO A 583 -14.62 -26.29 -5.66
C PRO A 583 -16.03 -26.12 -6.22
N PRO A 584 -16.91 -27.12 -6.03
CA PRO A 584 -18.32 -27.02 -6.43
C PRO A 584 -19.06 -25.91 -5.64
N GLY A 585 -20.09 -25.32 -6.26
CA GLY A 585 -20.95 -24.32 -5.60
C GLY A 585 -20.42 -22.91 -5.62
N MET A 586 -19.38 -22.59 -6.41
CA MET A 586 -18.88 -21.23 -6.56
C MET A 586 -19.97 -20.25 -7.00
N LYS A 587 -20.96 -20.68 -7.78
CA LYS A 587 -22.13 -19.91 -8.23
C LYS A 587 -22.99 -19.35 -7.09
N GLU A 588 -22.86 -19.89 -5.88
CA GLU A 588 -23.63 -19.44 -4.69
C GLU A 588 -22.97 -18.21 -4.05
N LEU A 589 -21.71 -17.91 -4.35
CA LEU A 589 -20.95 -16.78 -3.81
C LEU A 589 -21.33 -15.44 -4.47
N LYS A 590 -22.62 -15.12 -4.46
CA LYS A 590 -23.19 -13.95 -5.17
C LYS A 590 -22.64 -12.61 -4.69
N CYS A 591 -22.06 -12.54 -3.49
CA CYS A 591 -21.43 -11.33 -2.96
C CYS A 591 -19.99 -11.11 -3.46
N LEU A 592 -19.42 -12.05 -4.24
CA LEU A 592 -18.03 -12.00 -4.68
C LEU A 592 -17.77 -10.81 -5.61
N GLN A 593 -16.83 -9.96 -5.22
CA GLN A 593 -16.44 -8.75 -5.98
C GLN A 593 -15.10 -8.89 -6.68
N THR A 594 -14.16 -9.63 -6.09
CA THR A 594 -12.88 -9.92 -6.74
C THR A 594 -12.56 -11.40 -6.64
N LEU A 595 -12.12 -11.95 -7.76
CA LEU A 595 -11.62 -13.31 -7.91
C LEU A 595 -10.39 -13.23 -8.80
N SER A 596 -9.22 -13.46 -8.22
CA SER A 596 -7.96 -13.30 -8.97
C SER A 596 -7.78 -14.36 -10.07
N ASN A 597 -8.29 -15.59 -9.86
CA ASN A 597 -8.28 -16.65 -10.85
C ASN A 597 -9.50 -17.57 -10.68
N PHE A 598 -10.09 -17.97 -11.80
CA PHE A 598 -11.10 -19.03 -11.88
C PHE A 598 -10.51 -20.20 -12.68
N ILE A 599 -10.33 -21.35 -12.05
CA ILE A 599 -9.65 -22.50 -12.64
C ILE A 599 -10.69 -23.54 -13.06
N VAL A 600 -10.80 -23.78 -14.36
CA VAL A 600 -11.65 -24.84 -14.93
C VAL A 600 -10.94 -26.18 -14.69
N GLY A 601 -11.51 -26.99 -13.85
CA GLY A 601 -10.97 -28.33 -13.50
C GLY A 601 -11.30 -29.39 -14.52
N LYS A 602 -10.58 -30.52 -14.50
CA LYS A 602 -10.95 -31.71 -15.29
C LYS A 602 -12.22 -32.33 -14.73
N GLY A 603 -13.19 -32.60 -15.61
CA GLY A 603 -14.47 -33.19 -15.26
C GLY A 603 -15.53 -32.17 -14.83
N LYS A 604 -16.73 -32.64 -14.41
CA LYS A 604 -17.92 -31.78 -14.19
C LYS A 604 -17.98 -31.03 -12.86
N VAL A 605 -16.87 -30.94 -12.14
CA VAL A 605 -16.88 -30.40 -10.74
C VAL A 605 -16.94 -28.87 -10.72
N SER A 606 -16.29 -28.19 -11.66
CA SER A 606 -16.25 -26.74 -11.78
C SER A 606 -16.27 -26.36 -13.24
N THR A 607 -17.29 -25.67 -13.68
CA THR A 607 -17.54 -25.28 -15.05
C THR A 607 -17.67 -23.76 -15.17
N LEU A 608 -17.53 -23.23 -16.37
CA LEU A 608 -17.70 -21.78 -16.63
C LEU A 608 -19.10 -21.26 -16.24
N THR A 609 -20.11 -22.14 -16.16
CA THR A 609 -21.46 -21.79 -15.70
C THR A 609 -21.50 -21.30 -14.25
N ASP A 610 -20.51 -21.66 -13.43
CA ASP A 610 -20.41 -21.17 -12.04
C ASP A 610 -20.15 -19.65 -11.97
N LEU A 611 -19.63 -19.03 -13.05
CA LEU A 611 -19.44 -17.58 -13.14
C LEU A 611 -20.75 -16.82 -13.38
N LYS A 612 -21.81 -17.46 -13.88
CA LYS A 612 -23.08 -16.83 -14.29
C LYS A 612 -23.63 -15.86 -13.23
N ASN A 613 -23.76 -16.31 -12.00
CA ASN A 613 -24.41 -15.55 -10.91
C ASN A 613 -23.49 -14.54 -10.21
N LEU A 614 -22.23 -14.46 -10.57
CA LEU A 614 -21.23 -13.60 -9.91
C LEU A 614 -21.25 -12.18 -10.53
N ASN A 615 -22.39 -11.48 -10.41
CA ASN A 615 -22.65 -10.22 -11.09
C ASN A 615 -21.84 -9.02 -10.56
N PHE A 616 -21.29 -9.13 -9.34
CA PHE A 616 -20.50 -8.06 -8.73
C PHE A 616 -18.98 -8.19 -9.02
N LEU A 617 -18.56 -9.23 -9.78
CA LEU A 617 -17.17 -9.39 -10.13
C LEU A 617 -16.62 -8.16 -10.86
N GLY A 618 -15.46 -7.68 -10.40
CA GLY A 618 -14.79 -6.51 -10.94
C GLY A 618 -13.26 -6.58 -10.76
N GLY A 619 -12.59 -5.56 -11.29
CA GLY A 619 -11.13 -5.50 -11.30
C GLY A 619 -10.51 -6.48 -12.28
N GLU A 620 -9.56 -7.29 -11.84
CA GLU A 620 -8.84 -8.27 -12.65
C GLU A 620 -9.40 -9.68 -12.43
N LEU A 621 -9.68 -10.41 -13.51
CA LEU A 621 -10.08 -11.82 -13.50
C LEU A 621 -9.19 -12.60 -14.47
N CYS A 622 -8.59 -13.68 -13.98
CA CYS A 622 -7.98 -14.71 -14.81
C CYS A 622 -8.93 -15.91 -14.90
N ILE A 623 -9.10 -16.49 -16.06
CA ILE A 623 -9.77 -17.78 -16.25
C ILE A 623 -8.75 -18.73 -16.87
N SER A 624 -8.36 -19.76 -16.11
CA SER A 624 -7.34 -20.72 -16.53
C SER A 624 -7.90 -22.15 -16.62
N GLY A 625 -7.19 -23.01 -17.32
CA GLY A 625 -7.63 -24.38 -17.57
C GLY A 625 -8.73 -24.49 -18.63
N LEU A 626 -8.80 -23.52 -19.55
CA LEU A 626 -9.84 -23.47 -20.59
C LEU A 626 -9.79 -24.66 -21.56
N GLU A 627 -8.65 -25.38 -21.64
CA GLU A 627 -8.56 -26.65 -22.38
C GLU A 627 -9.44 -27.76 -21.79
N ASN A 628 -9.91 -27.60 -20.55
CA ASN A 628 -10.78 -28.57 -19.86
C ASN A 628 -12.28 -28.31 -20.10
N VAL A 629 -12.65 -27.34 -20.92
CA VAL A 629 -14.06 -27.06 -21.24
C VAL A 629 -14.58 -28.13 -22.22
N ASP A 630 -15.41 -29.03 -21.71
CA ASP A 630 -15.98 -30.13 -22.49
C ASP A 630 -17.10 -29.64 -23.42
N ARG A 631 -17.88 -28.66 -22.99
CA ARG A 631 -19.07 -28.18 -23.69
C ARG A 631 -18.95 -26.71 -24.02
N THR A 632 -18.86 -26.38 -25.30
CA THR A 632 -18.63 -25.00 -25.77
C THR A 632 -19.68 -23.99 -25.27
N TRP A 633 -20.95 -24.38 -25.15
CA TRP A 633 -22.02 -23.53 -24.64
C TRP A 633 -21.80 -23.03 -23.21
N GLU A 634 -21.02 -23.74 -22.38
CA GLU A 634 -20.68 -23.30 -21.01
C GLU A 634 -19.97 -21.94 -20.99
N ALA A 635 -19.26 -21.63 -22.07
CA ALA A 635 -18.57 -20.34 -22.23
C ALA A 635 -19.56 -19.17 -22.35
N SER A 636 -20.68 -19.35 -23.04
CA SER A 636 -21.73 -18.31 -23.13
C SER A 636 -22.45 -18.09 -21.80
N GLU A 637 -22.64 -19.16 -21.03
CA GLU A 637 -23.27 -19.10 -19.69
C GLU A 637 -22.38 -18.41 -18.63
N ALA A 638 -21.09 -18.22 -18.88
CA ALA A 638 -20.22 -17.41 -18.00
C ALA A 638 -20.66 -15.94 -17.93
N MET A 639 -21.43 -15.47 -18.91
CA MET A 639 -22.00 -14.12 -18.99
C MET A 639 -20.98 -13.01 -18.74
N LEU A 640 -19.79 -13.11 -19.35
CA LEU A 640 -18.71 -12.13 -19.16
C LEU A 640 -19.07 -10.72 -19.67
N CYS A 641 -19.91 -10.63 -20.67
CA CYS A 641 -20.39 -9.36 -21.23
C CYS A 641 -21.26 -8.56 -20.21
N GLU A 642 -21.88 -9.22 -19.24
CA GLU A 642 -22.69 -8.57 -18.21
C GLU A 642 -21.88 -8.05 -17.01
N LYS A 643 -20.62 -8.48 -16.85
CA LYS A 643 -19.76 -8.14 -15.71
C LYS A 643 -19.10 -6.77 -15.89
N GLN A 644 -19.89 -5.70 -15.83
CA GLN A 644 -19.51 -4.33 -16.14
C GLN A 644 -18.40 -3.73 -15.25
N ASN A 645 -18.07 -4.36 -14.12
CA ASN A 645 -17.02 -3.92 -13.21
C ASN A 645 -15.64 -4.53 -13.51
N LEU A 646 -15.54 -5.44 -14.51
CA LEU A 646 -14.26 -6.00 -14.94
C LEU A 646 -13.46 -4.94 -15.71
N GLU A 647 -12.18 -4.80 -15.35
CA GLU A 647 -11.23 -3.91 -16.02
C GLU A 647 -10.12 -4.69 -16.75
N ALA A 648 -9.80 -5.89 -16.27
CA ALA A 648 -8.80 -6.76 -16.86
C ALA A 648 -9.28 -8.21 -16.93
N LEU A 649 -9.07 -8.86 -18.06
CA LEU A 649 -9.38 -10.26 -18.28
C LEU A 649 -8.17 -10.98 -18.85
N SER A 650 -7.81 -12.13 -18.24
CA SER A 650 -6.82 -13.06 -18.78
C SER A 650 -7.47 -14.41 -19.03
N LEU A 651 -7.35 -14.92 -20.24
CA LEU A 651 -7.87 -16.22 -20.68
C LEU A 651 -6.70 -17.15 -20.95
N GLN A 652 -6.60 -18.24 -20.19
CA GLN A 652 -5.43 -19.12 -20.23
C GLN A 652 -5.81 -20.57 -20.51
N TRP A 653 -5.16 -21.14 -21.49
CA TRP A 653 -5.14 -22.58 -21.81
C TRP A 653 -3.83 -23.19 -21.34
N GLY A 654 -3.80 -24.49 -21.13
CA GLY A 654 -2.58 -25.20 -20.73
C GLY A 654 -1.49 -25.11 -21.80
N SER A 655 -0.24 -25.09 -21.37
CA SER A 655 0.93 -24.94 -22.27
C SER A 655 1.26 -26.20 -23.09
N GLN A 656 0.62 -27.35 -22.81
CA GLN A 656 0.87 -28.58 -23.56
C GLN A 656 -0.04 -28.63 -24.79
N PHE A 657 0.54 -28.46 -25.96
CA PHE A 657 -0.13 -28.59 -27.28
C PHE A 657 -0.05 -30.04 -27.79
N ASP A 658 -0.65 -30.97 -27.04
CA ASP A 658 -0.74 -32.35 -27.51
C ASP A 658 -1.91 -32.53 -28.51
N ASN A 659 -1.89 -33.69 -29.20
CA ASN A 659 -2.93 -33.98 -30.22
C ASN A 659 -4.32 -34.26 -29.62
N SER A 660 -4.46 -34.27 -28.29
CA SER A 660 -5.73 -34.53 -27.63
C SER A 660 -6.57 -33.26 -27.45
N ARG A 661 -6.00 -32.06 -27.71
CA ARG A 661 -6.72 -30.78 -27.59
C ARG A 661 -7.70 -30.57 -28.74
N ASN A 662 -8.94 -30.21 -28.38
CA ASN A 662 -10.01 -29.90 -29.32
C ASN A 662 -9.89 -28.47 -29.84
N LYS A 663 -9.07 -28.24 -30.88
CA LYS A 663 -8.77 -26.91 -31.43
C LYS A 663 -10.02 -26.17 -31.94
N ASP A 664 -10.92 -26.88 -32.62
CA ASP A 664 -12.17 -26.28 -33.12
C ASP A 664 -13.13 -25.92 -31.98
N GLY A 665 -13.14 -26.74 -30.90
CA GLY A 665 -13.86 -26.43 -29.68
C GLY A 665 -13.31 -25.19 -28.97
N GLU A 666 -11.99 -24.99 -28.95
CA GLU A 666 -11.36 -23.81 -28.34
C GLU A 666 -11.71 -22.53 -29.13
N GLU A 667 -11.83 -22.59 -30.45
CA GLU A 667 -12.30 -21.43 -31.28
C GLU A 667 -13.72 -21.02 -30.89
N LEU A 668 -14.60 -21.98 -30.69
CA LEU A 668 -15.98 -21.71 -30.25
C LEU A 668 -16.00 -21.15 -28.82
N VAL A 669 -15.22 -21.73 -27.90
CA VAL A 669 -15.12 -21.27 -26.53
C VAL A 669 -14.62 -19.82 -26.46
N LEU A 670 -13.52 -19.48 -27.16
CA LEU A 670 -13.01 -18.12 -27.17
C LEU A 670 -14.01 -17.15 -27.85
N GLY A 671 -14.68 -17.61 -28.88
CA GLY A 671 -15.75 -16.82 -29.58
C GLY A 671 -16.88 -16.41 -28.64
N MET A 672 -17.24 -17.29 -27.67
CA MET A 672 -18.32 -17.07 -26.71
C MET A 672 -17.87 -16.32 -25.46
N LEU A 673 -16.57 -16.27 -25.12
CA LEU A 673 -16.02 -15.57 -23.94
C LEU A 673 -15.84 -14.06 -24.18
N LYS A 674 -16.74 -13.45 -24.96
CA LYS A 674 -16.73 -12.00 -25.19
C LYS A 674 -16.93 -11.26 -23.87
N PRO A 675 -15.96 -10.38 -23.42
CA PRO A 675 -16.06 -9.66 -22.16
C PRO A 675 -16.98 -8.43 -22.26
N CYS A 676 -17.10 -7.64 -21.18
CA CYS A 676 -17.82 -6.37 -21.18
C CYS A 676 -17.03 -5.25 -21.89
N THR A 677 -17.72 -4.12 -22.18
CA THR A 677 -17.15 -2.96 -22.88
C THR A 677 -16.16 -2.13 -22.05
N ASN A 678 -16.07 -2.38 -20.74
CA ASN A 678 -15.20 -1.62 -19.82
C ASN A 678 -13.79 -2.20 -19.65
N ILE A 679 -13.46 -3.28 -20.41
CA ILE A 679 -12.14 -3.92 -20.35
C ILE A 679 -11.07 -2.96 -20.85
N LYS A 680 -10.03 -2.76 -20.02
CA LYS A 680 -8.83 -1.99 -20.34
C LYS A 680 -7.65 -2.90 -20.72
N LYS A 681 -7.63 -4.11 -20.16
CA LYS A 681 -6.53 -5.08 -20.36
C LYS A 681 -7.10 -6.44 -20.75
N LEU A 682 -6.62 -7.00 -21.85
CA LEU A 682 -6.96 -8.35 -22.29
C LEU A 682 -5.67 -9.14 -22.53
N ALA A 683 -5.59 -10.35 -21.99
CA ALA A 683 -4.52 -11.30 -22.23
C ALA A 683 -5.10 -12.63 -22.66
N ILE A 684 -4.56 -13.23 -23.72
CA ILE A 684 -4.91 -14.56 -24.21
C ILE A 684 -3.62 -15.37 -24.28
N GLU A 685 -3.57 -16.46 -23.53
CA GLU A 685 -2.37 -17.28 -23.37
C GLU A 685 -2.64 -18.76 -23.67
N GLY A 686 -1.78 -19.39 -24.46
CA GLY A 686 -1.84 -20.83 -24.72
C GLY A 686 -3.01 -21.29 -25.59
N TYR A 687 -3.71 -20.37 -26.27
CA TYR A 687 -4.85 -20.69 -27.12
C TYR A 687 -4.46 -21.54 -28.34
N GLY A 688 -5.21 -22.61 -28.56
CA GLY A 688 -4.88 -23.62 -29.61
C GLY A 688 -5.63 -23.48 -30.92
N GLY A 689 -6.58 -22.55 -31.09
CA GLY A 689 -7.31 -22.30 -32.32
C GLY A 689 -6.45 -21.68 -33.40
N LYS A 690 -6.96 -21.70 -34.64
CA LYS A 690 -6.25 -21.19 -35.83
C LYS A 690 -6.45 -19.69 -36.03
N LYS A 691 -7.60 -19.14 -35.59
CA LYS A 691 -7.97 -17.74 -35.77
C LYS A 691 -8.49 -17.14 -34.45
N PHE A 692 -8.25 -15.86 -34.28
CA PHE A 692 -8.87 -15.10 -33.22
C PHE A 692 -10.30 -14.67 -33.62
N PRO A 693 -11.27 -14.61 -32.69
CA PRO A 693 -12.61 -14.14 -32.98
C PRO A 693 -12.61 -12.65 -33.32
N SER A 694 -13.56 -12.25 -34.17
CA SER A 694 -13.66 -10.86 -34.66
C SER A 694 -13.90 -9.82 -33.59
N TRP A 695 -14.49 -10.21 -32.44
CA TRP A 695 -14.74 -9.27 -31.33
C TRP A 695 -13.47 -8.66 -30.73
N ILE A 696 -12.28 -9.28 -30.90
CA ILE A 696 -11.01 -8.74 -30.36
C ILE A 696 -10.61 -7.43 -31.07
N GLY A 697 -10.92 -7.27 -32.35
CA GLY A 697 -10.67 -6.04 -33.13
C GLY A 697 -11.86 -5.10 -33.23
N ASP A 698 -12.97 -5.38 -32.54
CA ASP A 698 -14.20 -4.60 -32.64
C ASP A 698 -14.12 -3.28 -31.87
N THR A 699 -13.96 -2.18 -32.57
CA THR A 699 -13.83 -0.82 -32.02
C THR A 699 -15.08 -0.32 -31.32
N SER A 700 -16.25 -0.74 -31.79
CA SER A 700 -17.51 -0.38 -31.18
C SER A 700 -17.61 -0.94 -29.73
N PHE A 701 -16.83 -1.98 -29.48
CA PHE A 701 -16.85 -2.72 -28.22
C PHE A 701 -15.68 -2.36 -27.32
N PHE A 702 -14.48 -2.15 -27.83
CA PHE A 702 -13.25 -1.94 -27.05
C PHE A 702 -12.69 -0.51 -27.11
N SER A 703 -13.54 0.49 -26.99
CA SER A 703 -13.11 1.91 -26.97
C SER A 703 -12.17 2.28 -25.81
N LYS A 704 -12.06 1.44 -24.77
CA LYS A 704 -11.24 1.67 -23.57
C LYS A 704 -10.04 0.72 -23.43
N MET A 705 -9.81 -0.17 -24.41
CA MET A 705 -8.72 -1.14 -24.33
C MET A 705 -7.36 -0.45 -24.44
N GLU A 706 -6.54 -0.56 -23.40
CA GLU A 706 -5.19 0.01 -23.34
C GLU A 706 -4.10 -1.02 -23.54
N VAL A 707 -4.31 -2.27 -23.11
CA VAL A 707 -3.29 -3.32 -23.14
C VAL A 707 -3.87 -4.59 -23.73
N LEU A 708 -3.21 -5.12 -24.78
CA LEU A 708 -3.53 -6.42 -25.36
C LEU A 708 -2.27 -7.30 -25.39
N LYS A 709 -2.42 -8.52 -24.89
CA LYS A 709 -1.36 -9.54 -24.92
C LYS A 709 -1.87 -10.82 -25.55
N LEU A 710 -1.15 -11.31 -26.56
CA LEU A 710 -1.39 -12.58 -27.24
C LEU A 710 -0.13 -13.42 -27.07
N GLU A 711 -0.18 -14.41 -26.18
CA GLU A 711 1.02 -15.14 -25.76
C GLU A 711 0.85 -16.65 -25.97
N ASN A 712 1.86 -17.31 -26.58
CA ASN A 712 1.92 -18.75 -26.77
C ASN A 712 0.70 -19.36 -27.51
N CYS A 713 0.15 -18.63 -28.49
CA CYS A 713 -0.95 -19.08 -29.34
C CYS A 713 -0.37 -19.77 -30.59
N GLU A 714 0.19 -20.97 -30.42
CA GLU A 714 1.07 -21.61 -31.39
C GLU A 714 0.42 -21.91 -32.75
N ASN A 715 -0.90 -22.12 -32.78
CA ASN A 715 -1.60 -22.51 -34.02
C ASN A 715 -2.19 -21.34 -34.81
N CYS A 716 -2.19 -20.15 -34.27
CA CYS A 716 -2.75 -18.95 -34.89
C CYS A 716 -1.91 -18.55 -36.11
N THR A 717 -2.57 -18.39 -37.25
CA THR A 717 -1.95 -18.03 -38.52
C THR A 717 -2.16 -16.57 -38.91
N SER A 718 -3.10 -15.88 -38.29
CA SER A 718 -3.45 -14.47 -38.54
C SER A 718 -3.86 -13.73 -37.30
N LEU A 719 -3.64 -12.43 -37.30
CA LEU A 719 -4.07 -11.50 -36.21
C LEU A 719 -5.42 -10.86 -36.60
N PRO A 720 -6.24 -10.44 -35.63
CA PRO A 720 -7.43 -9.63 -35.91
C PRO A 720 -7.06 -8.18 -36.24
N SER A 721 -8.04 -7.36 -36.66
CA SER A 721 -7.87 -5.95 -37.03
C SER A 721 -7.62 -5.08 -35.77
N LEU A 722 -6.38 -5.05 -35.28
CA LEU A 722 -6.00 -4.37 -34.01
C LEU A 722 -5.73 -2.88 -34.19
N GLY A 723 -5.36 -2.44 -35.42
CA GLY A 723 -5.04 -1.04 -35.72
C GLY A 723 -6.21 -0.08 -35.51
N LEU A 724 -7.43 -0.60 -35.54
CA LEU A 724 -8.66 0.14 -35.27
C LEU A 724 -8.87 0.51 -33.80
N LEU A 725 -8.15 -0.12 -32.85
CA LEU A 725 -8.28 0.11 -31.39
C LEU A 725 -7.58 1.42 -30.99
N SER A 726 -8.30 2.53 -31.06
CA SER A 726 -7.76 3.89 -30.86
C SER A 726 -7.13 4.16 -29.49
N SER A 727 -7.56 3.46 -28.44
CA SER A 727 -7.04 3.60 -27.07
C SER A 727 -5.90 2.64 -26.72
N LEU A 728 -5.52 1.74 -27.64
CA LEU A 728 -4.49 0.72 -27.40
C LEU A 728 -3.11 1.38 -27.25
N LYS A 729 -2.47 1.19 -26.10
CA LYS A 729 -1.15 1.72 -25.76
C LYS A 729 -0.06 0.66 -25.81
N HIS A 730 -0.38 -0.56 -25.39
CA HIS A 730 0.60 -1.64 -25.27
C HIS A 730 0.10 -2.88 -26.00
N LEU A 731 0.84 -3.34 -26.98
CA LEU A 731 0.57 -4.57 -27.73
C LEU A 731 1.75 -5.52 -27.59
N THR A 732 1.50 -6.72 -27.06
CA THR A 732 2.49 -7.79 -26.93
C THR A 732 2.03 -9.00 -27.74
N ILE A 733 2.85 -9.49 -28.64
CA ILE A 733 2.64 -10.70 -29.46
C ILE A 733 3.83 -11.61 -29.23
N LYS A 734 3.61 -12.74 -28.54
CA LYS A 734 4.70 -13.64 -28.13
C LYS A 734 4.34 -15.09 -28.41
N GLY A 735 5.27 -15.85 -29.00
CA GLY A 735 5.15 -17.30 -29.16
C GLY A 735 4.04 -17.76 -30.11
N LEU A 736 3.73 -16.98 -31.14
CA LEU A 736 2.80 -17.36 -32.24
C LEU A 736 3.61 -18.06 -33.30
N MET A 737 3.77 -19.39 -33.17
CA MET A 737 4.70 -20.20 -33.99
C MET A 737 4.38 -20.22 -35.47
N LYS A 738 3.08 -20.12 -35.87
CA LYS A 738 2.59 -20.17 -37.25
C LYS A 738 2.22 -18.82 -37.87
N LEU A 739 2.48 -17.74 -37.16
CA LEU A 739 2.24 -16.39 -37.68
C LEU A 739 3.31 -16.06 -38.73
N LYS A 740 2.88 -15.90 -40.01
CA LYS A 740 3.79 -15.63 -41.12
C LYS A 740 3.95 -14.16 -41.46
N SER A 741 2.88 -13.40 -41.27
CA SER A 741 2.89 -12.00 -41.66
C SER A 741 1.98 -11.13 -40.78
N MET A 742 2.29 -9.86 -40.80
CA MET A 742 1.42 -8.79 -40.32
C MET A 742 1.14 -7.87 -41.52
N GLY A 743 -0.03 -8.03 -42.12
CA GLY A 743 -0.44 -7.32 -43.32
C GLY A 743 -1.53 -6.27 -43.04
N ALA A 744 -2.14 -5.79 -44.14
CA ALA A 744 -3.18 -4.74 -44.12
C ALA A 744 -4.40 -5.11 -43.26
N GLU A 745 -4.69 -6.42 -43.13
CA GLU A 745 -5.80 -6.93 -42.28
C GLU A 745 -5.68 -6.53 -40.81
N VAL A 746 -4.45 -6.41 -40.30
CA VAL A 746 -4.22 -6.02 -38.89
C VAL A 746 -4.42 -4.54 -38.67
N TYR A 747 -4.15 -3.72 -39.68
CA TYR A 747 -4.36 -2.27 -39.64
C TYR A 747 -5.83 -1.88 -39.75
N GLY A 748 -6.66 -2.71 -40.43
CA GLY A 748 -8.07 -2.42 -40.78
C GLY A 748 -8.17 -1.82 -42.18
N GLU A 749 -9.09 -2.36 -43.01
CA GLU A 749 -9.16 -2.08 -44.47
C GLU A 749 -9.35 -0.60 -44.83
N ASP A 750 -10.09 0.18 -44.01
CA ASP A 750 -10.40 1.60 -44.24
C ASP A 750 -9.78 2.54 -43.20
N CYS A 751 -8.78 2.10 -42.42
CA CYS A 751 -8.21 2.94 -41.39
C CYS A 751 -7.15 3.90 -41.91
N SER A 752 -7.42 5.21 -41.84
CA SER A 752 -6.48 6.26 -42.22
C SER A 752 -5.34 6.44 -41.22
N LYS A 753 -5.55 6.12 -39.95
CA LYS A 753 -4.57 6.27 -38.84
C LYS A 753 -4.63 5.08 -37.88
N PRO A 754 -4.05 3.92 -38.24
CA PRO A 754 -4.02 2.77 -37.36
C PRO A 754 -3.15 3.04 -36.14
N PHE A 755 -3.42 2.38 -34.99
CA PHE A 755 -2.63 2.40 -33.78
C PHE A 755 -2.34 3.83 -33.20
N GLN A 756 -3.33 4.72 -33.22
CA GLN A 756 -3.17 6.15 -32.87
C GLN A 756 -2.49 6.40 -31.51
N SER A 757 -2.73 5.55 -30.52
CA SER A 757 -2.23 5.70 -29.15
C SER A 757 -1.17 4.68 -28.75
N LEU A 758 -0.69 3.85 -29.70
CA LEU A 758 0.24 2.76 -29.37
C LEU A 758 1.61 3.32 -28.98
N GLU A 759 2.02 3.06 -27.75
CA GLU A 759 3.29 3.52 -27.16
C GLU A 759 4.34 2.39 -27.13
N ILE A 760 3.92 1.15 -26.87
CA ILE A 760 4.81 0.00 -26.74
C ILE A 760 4.32 -1.15 -27.62
N LEU A 761 5.20 -1.63 -28.52
CA LEU A 761 4.97 -2.77 -29.38
C LEU A 761 6.07 -3.81 -29.17
N CYS A 762 5.67 -5.02 -28.75
CA CYS A 762 6.61 -6.10 -28.44
C CYS A 762 6.29 -7.35 -29.28
N PHE A 763 7.30 -7.84 -29.99
CA PHE A 763 7.28 -9.12 -30.72
C PHE A 763 8.36 -10.03 -30.14
N GLU A 764 7.99 -11.25 -29.75
CA GLU A 764 8.91 -12.19 -29.15
C GLU A 764 8.61 -13.62 -29.63
N ASN A 765 9.65 -14.37 -30.06
CA ASN A 765 9.56 -15.77 -30.44
C ASN A 765 8.50 -16.06 -31.52
N LEU A 766 8.73 -15.54 -32.75
CA LEU A 766 7.89 -15.70 -33.92
C LEU A 766 8.69 -16.38 -35.08
N PRO A 767 8.94 -17.70 -35.04
CA PRO A 767 9.92 -18.36 -35.91
C PRO A 767 9.52 -18.41 -37.40
N GLU A 768 8.22 -18.46 -37.75
CA GLU A 768 7.71 -18.48 -39.11
C GLU A 768 7.39 -17.09 -39.66
N TRP A 769 7.74 -15.99 -38.94
CA TRP A 769 7.50 -14.65 -39.43
C TRP A 769 8.38 -14.33 -40.66
N GLU A 770 7.73 -14.08 -41.79
CA GLU A 770 8.40 -13.81 -43.06
C GLU A 770 8.25 -12.35 -43.52
N TYR A 771 7.11 -11.71 -43.20
CA TYR A 771 6.74 -10.42 -43.78
C TYR A 771 5.98 -9.52 -42.80
N TRP A 772 6.37 -8.23 -42.78
CA TRP A 772 5.64 -7.17 -42.11
C TRP A 772 5.36 -6.03 -43.11
N ASP A 773 4.11 -5.79 -43.44
CA ASP A 773 3.68 -4.67 -44.27
C ASP A 773 3.60 -3.40 -43.42
N THR A 774 4.67 -2.61 -43.47
CA THR A 774 4.68 -1.26 -42.92
C THR A 774 4.18 -0.33 -44.02
N LYS A 775 2.97 0.21 -43.90
CA LYS A 775 2.49 1.28 -44.77
C LYS A 775 3.44 2.47 -44.63
N LEU A 776 4.42 2.62 -45.54
CA LEU A 776 5.31 3.77 -45.61
C LEU A 776 4.60 4.92 -46.34
N GLU A 777 4.52 6.10 -45.73
CA GLU A 777 4.20 7.33 -46.45
C GLU A 777 5.43 7.78 -47.26
N GLU A 778 5.22 8.60 -48.32
CA GLU A 778 6.26 9.09 -49.25
C GLU A 778 7.43 9.82 -48.53
N ASN A 779 7.28 10.21 -47.26
CA ASN A 779 8.28 10.89 -46.44
C ASN A 779 9.09 9.96 -45.50
N GLY A 780 8.99 8.63 -45.64
CA GLY A 780 9.79 7.67 -44.83
C GLY A 780 9.31 7.50 -43.39
N ILE A 781 8.19 8.12 -42.98
CA ILE A 781 7.57 7.92 -41.67
C ILE A 781 6.63 6.71 -41.81
N VAL A 782 6.74 5.77 -40.90
CA VAL A 782 5.85 4.60 -40.83
C VAL A 782 4.44 5.10 -40.52
N ALA A 783 3.60 5.19 -41.54
CA ALA A 783 2.21 5.59 -41.36
C ALA A 783 1.52 4.58 -40.44
N GLY A 784 1.07 5.03 -39.28
CA GLY A 784 0.30 4.18 -38.38
C GLY A 784 0.79 4.05 -36.95
N PHE A 785 1.99 4.55 -36.62
CA PHE A 785 2.56 4.41 -35.27
C PHE A 785 3.00 5.77 -34.68
N SER A 786 2.12 6.77 -34.81
CA SER A 786 2.44 8.17 -34.45
C SER A 786 2.84 8.38 -32.98
N SER A 787 2.44 7.49 -32.08
CA SER A 787 2.70 7.58 -30.63
C SER A 787 3.73 6.57 -30.13
N LEU A 788 4.33 5.75 -31.00
CA LEU A 788 5.22 4.65 -30.61
C LEU A 788 6.51 5.19 -29.99
N ARG A 789 6.82 4.73 -28.78
CA ARG A 789 8.02 5.09 -28.01
C ARG A 789 9.00 3.92 -27.90
N GLU A 790 8.45 2.69 -27.86
CA GLU A 790 9.25 1.49 -27.66
C GLU A 790 8.82 0.39 -28.64
N LEU A 791 9.77 -0.10 -29.42
CA LEU A 791 9.62 -1.28 -30.26
C LEU A 791 10.62 -2.34 -29.80
N SER A 792 10.12 -3.43 -29.24
CA SER A 792 10.95 -4.56 -28.82
C SER A 792 10.73 -5.74 -29.78
N MET A 793 11.81 -6.22 -30.39
CA MET A 793 11.80 -7.36 -31.29
C MET A 793 12.86 -8.37 -30.83
N VAL A 794 12.41 -9.41 -30.12
CA VAL A 794 13.27 -10.53 -29.65
C VAL A 794 12.87 -11.78 -30.41
N THR A 795 13.38 -11.91 -31.64
CA THR A 795 13.10 -13.07 -32.49
C THR A 795 14.37 -13.60 -33.10
N GLN A 796 14.50 -14.93 -33.20
CA GLN A 796 15.50 -15.56 -34.04
C GLN A 796 14.96 -15.55 -35.51
N PHE A 797 15.23 -14.49 -36.23
CA PHE A 797 14.85 -14.41 -37.65
C PHE A 797 15.70 -15.36 -38.48
N SER A 798 15.11 -16.45 -38.97
CA SER A 798 15.78 -17.28 -39.97
C SER A 798 15.74 -16.66 -41.36
N LYS A 799 14.79 -15.76 -41.67
CA LYS A 799 14.64 -15.07 -42.99
C LYS A 799 13.72 -13.85 -42.88
N CYS A 800 14.13 -12.72 -42.38
CA CYS A 800 13.33 -11.50 -42.55
C CYS A 800 13.80 -10.71 -43.76
N LYS A 801 12.97 -10.57 -44.80
CA LYS A 801 13.08 -9.54 -45.81
C LYS A 801 12.26 -8.35 -45.32
N ALA A 802 12.88 -7.39 -44.68
CA ALA A 802 12.29 -6.06 -44.50
C ALA A 802 12.17 -5.42 -45.87
N ALA A 803 10.96 -5.24 -46.34
CA ALA A 803 10.70 -4.35 -47.47
C ALA A 803 10.74 -2.92 -46.90
N GLY A 804 11.89 -2.29 -46.97
CA GLY A 804 12.08 -0.91 -46.52
C GLY A 804 13.31 -0.79 -45.62
N THR A 805 14.44 -0.46 -46.22
CA THR A 805 15.65 -0.02 -45.47
C THR A 805 15.36 1.24 -44.71
N TYR A 806 15.62 1.19 -43.40
CA TYR A 806 15.89 2.20 -42.36
C TYR A 806 15.37 3.61 -42.53
#